data_ec9d97ecd21f01ab9c0ad62ea77c52fe
#
_entry.id   ec9d97ecd21f01ab9c0ad62ea77c52fe
#
_cell.length_a   1.000
_cell.length_b   1.000
_cell.length_c   1.000
_cell.angle_alpha   90.00
_cell.angle_beta   90.00
_cell.angle_gamma   90.00
#
_symmetry.space_group_name_H-M   'P 1'
#
loop_
_entity.id
_entity.type
_entity.pdbx_description
1 polymer ?
#
loop_
_entity_poly.entity_id
_entity_poly.type
_entity_poly.pdbx_seq_one_letter_code
_entity_poly.pdbx_strand_id
1 'polypeptide(L)'
;MATHHRQNAAGRRKVQVSYVIRDEVEKYNRNGVNALQLDPALNRLFTAGRDSIIRIWSVNQHKDPYIASMEHHTDWVNDIVLCCNGKTLISASSDTTVKVWNAHKGFCMSTLRTHKDYVKALAYAKDKELVASAGLDRQIFLWDVNTLTALTASNNTVTTSSLSGNKDSIYSLAMNQMGTVIVSGSTEKVLRVWDPRTCAKLMKLKGHTDNVKSLLLNRDGTQCLSGSSDGTIRLWSLGQQRCIATYRVHDEGVWALQANEAFTHVYSGGRDRKIYCTDLRSPDIHVLICEENAPVLKMELDRSADPHSAIWVSTTKSTVNKWSLKAVLGLRASGDYENDCSAPLMPLCTQTEQVIKGGASIIQCNILNDKRHILTKDTNNSVAYWDVLKACKVEDLGKTEFDEEIKRRFKMVYVPNWFSVDLKTGMLTITLDESDCFAAWVSAKDAGFTSSDGSDPKLNLGGLLLQALLEYWPRTHINPSDDESEANHTIGENSQLFLTSSSLKCADLATKKHIDAVNGEHESRMQKGNGYFQVPPHTPVIFGEAGGRTLFRLLCRDSGGETESMLLNETVPQWVIDITVDKNMPKFNKIPFYLQPHSSSGAKTLKKDRLSASDMLQVRKVMEHVYEKIINLDSESQTGASSAEKPSEQKEEEDMAVLAEEKIELLCQDQVLDPNMDLRTVKHFIWKSGGDLTLHYRQKST
;
A
#
# COMPACT_ATOMS: atom_id res chain seq x y z
N MET A 1 9.51 -41.51 34.56
CA MET A 1 10.24 -40.77 33.51
C MET A 1 9.20 -40.22 32.53
N ALA A 2 8.87 -38.95 32.65
CA ALA A 2 7.89 -38.28 31.81
C ALA A 2 8.63 -37.51 30.72
N THR A 3 8.50 -37.94 29.48
CA THR A 3 9.07 -37.30 28.30
C THR A 3 8.14 -36.13 27.91
N HIS A 4 8.57 -34.91 28.18
CA HIS A 4 7.95 -33.70 27.65
C HIS A 4 8.17 -33.60 26.13
N HIS A 5 7.14 -33.84 25.35
CA HIS A 5 7.07 -33.39 23.94
C HIS A 5 7.06 -31.86 23.89
N ARG A 6 8.20 -31.28 23.53
CA ARG A 6 8.26 -29.91 23.03
C ARG A 6 7.49 -29.86 21.69
N GLN A 7 6.28 -29.34 21.71
CA GLN A 7 5.60 -28.86 20.50
C GLN A 7 6.42 -27.68 19.97
N ASN A 8 6.98 -27.83 18.77
CA ASN A 8 7.57 -26.75 18.00
C ASN A 8 6.47 -25.72 17.73
N ALA A 9 6.51 -24.59 18.39
CA ALA A 9 5.75 -23.41 18.04
C ALA A 9 6.26 -22.95 16.66
N ALA A 10 5.50 -23.25 15.60
CA ALA A 10 5.66 -22.59 14.31
C ALA A 10 5.56 -21.09 14.57
N GLY A 11 6.66 -20.37 14.41
CA GLY A 11 6.77 -18.96 14.77
C GLY A 11 5.63 -18.17 14.11
N ARG A 12 4.78 -17.54 14.91
CA ARG A 12 3.78 -16.58 14.42
C ARG A 12 4.52 -15.51 13.61
N ARG A 13 4.11 -15.31 12.35
CA ARG A 13 4.67 -14.23 11.53
C ARG A 13 4.41 -12.91 12.24
N LYS A 14 5.43 -12.03 12.26
CA LYS A 14 5.30 -10.70 12.86
C LYS A 14 4.27 -9.88 12.09
N VAL A 15 3.40 -9.20 12.82
CA VAL A 15 2.40 -8.29 12.26
C VAL A 15 2.99 -6.90 12.19
N GLN A 16 2.87 -6.27 11.02
CA GLN A 16 3.28 -4.90 10.72
C GLN A 16 2.05 -4.00 10.59
N VAL A 17 2.22 -2.72 10.86
CA VAL A 17 1.21 -1.68 10.62
C VAL A 17 1.69 -0.79 9.49
N SER A 18 0.89 -0.64 8.44
CA SER A 18 1.19 0.27 7.34
C SER A 18 0.06 1.26 7.13
N TYR A 19 0.37 2.42 6.56
CA TYR A 19 -0.65 3.38 6.12
C TYR A 19 -0.22 4.05 4.82
N VAL A 20 -1.19 4.58 4.07
CA VAL A 20 -0.94 5.18 2.76
C VAL A 20 -1.22 6.68 2.82
N ILE A 21 -0.24 7.48 2.44
CA ILE A 21 -0.41 8.92 2.30
C ILE A 21 -0.96 9.20 0.89
N ARG A 22 -2.17 9.75 0.82
CA ARG A 22 -2.90 9.98 -0.43
C ARG A 22 -3.93 11.11 -0.29
N ASP A 23 -4.48 11.53 -1.43
CA ASP A 23 -5.63 12.44 -1.44
C ASP A 23 -6.91 11.72 -0.94
N GLU A 24 -7.90 12.47 -0.49
CA GLU A 24 -9.18 11.89 0.00
C GLU A 24 -9.89 11.08 -1.10
N VAL A 25 -9.88 11.57 -2.33
CA VAL A 25 -10.44 10.89 -3.50
C VAL A 25 -9.37 10.71 -4.56
N GLU A 26 -8.95 9.48 -4.79
CA GLU A 26 -7.99 9.11 -5.83
C GLU A 26 -8.71 8.92 -7.18
N LYS A 27 -9.00 10.02 -7.88
CA LYS A 27 -9.74 10.00 -9.15
C LYS A 27 -9.00 9.30 -10.28
N TYR A 28 -7.68 9.41 -10.35
CA TYR A 28 -6.88 8.93 -11.49
C TYR A 28 -6.13 7.65 -11.18
N ASN A 29 -6.01 6.76 -12.18
CA ASN A 29 -5.06 5.64 -12.06
C ASN A 29 -3.66 6.20 -11.88
N ARG A 30 -2.96 5.78 -10.85
CA ARG A 30 -1.59 6.26 -10.54
C ARG A 30 -0.50 5.44 -11.24
N ASN A 31 -0.81 4.21 -11.64
CA ASN A 31 0.16 3.28 -12.22
C ASN A 31 -0.53 2.48 -13.34
N GLY A 32 0.20 1.51 -13.94
CA GLY A 32 -0.32 0.64 -14.98
C GLY A 32 -1.65 -0.02 -14.63
N VAL A 33 -2.52 -0.16 -15.63
CA VAL A 33 -3.84 -0.77 -15.48
C VAL A 33 -3.80 -2.20 -15.99
N ASN A 34 -3.96 -3.17 -15.06
CA ASN A 34 -3.81 -4.59 -15.36
C ASN A 34 -5.08 -5.23 -15.92
N ALA A 35 -6.25 -4.69 -15.61
CA ALA A 35 -7.52 -5.28 -16.01
C ALA A 35 -8.57 -4.24 -16.39
N LEU A 36 -9.39 -4.59 -17.37
CA LEU A 36 -10.51 -3.82 -17.89
C LEU A 36 -11.75 -4.69 -17.95
N GLN A 37 -12.91 -4.13 -17.63
CA GLN A 37 -14.22 -4.73 -17.89
C GLN A 37 -15.23 -3.66 -18.29
N LEU A 38 -15.91 -3.87 -19.41
CA LEU A 38 -16.96 -2.99 -19.89
C LEU A 38 -18.34 -3.52 -19.47
N ASP A 39 -19.15 -2.67 -18.90
CA ASP A 39 -20.58 -2.88 -18.70
C ASP A 39 -21.35 -2.11 -19.78
N PRO A 40 -21.77 -2.77 -20.86
CA PRO A 40 -22.45 -2.09 -21.96
C PRO A 40 -23.87 -1.64 -21.58
N ALA A 41 -24.51 -2.27 -20.60
CA ALA A 41 -25.87 -1.95 -20.17
C ALA A 41 -25.95 -0.57 -19.50
N LEU A 42 -24.94 -0.21 -18.70
CA LEU A 42 -24.86 1.07 -18.00
C LEU A 42 -23.79 2.02 -18.58
N ASN A 43 -23.17 1.66 -19.70
CA ASN A 43 -22.08 2.42 -20.32
C ASN A 43 -20.97 2.78 -19.34
N ARG A 44 -20.52 1.79 -18.56
CA ARG A 44 -19.48 1.94 -17.56
C ARG A 44 -18.25 1.08 -17.89
N LEU A 45 -17.08 1.66 -17.76
CA LEU A 45 -15.82 0.94 -17.83
C LEU A 45 -15.23 0.80 -16.41
N PHE A 46 -14.86 -0.41 -16.03
CA PHE A 46 -14.13 -0.69 -14.81
C PHE A 46 -12.65 -0.86 -15.16
N THR A 47 -11.79 -0.16 -14.43
CA THR A 47 -10.33 -0.27 -14.55
C THR A 47 -9.74 -0.74 -13.22
N ALA A 48 -8.82 -1.67 -13.25
CA ALA A 48 -8.14 -2.15 -12.05
C ALA A 48 -6.63 -2.08 -12.25
N GLY A 49 -5.94 -1.42 -11.34
CA GLY A 49 -4.58 -1.01 -11.54
C GLY A 49 -3.58 -1.51 -10.50
N ARG A 50 -2.33 -1.19 -10.77
CA ARG A 50 -1.19 -1.44 -9.88
C ARG A 50 -1.16 -0.51 -8.67
N ASP A 51 -2.05 0.45 -8.62
CA ASP A 51 -2.28 1.34 -7.47
C ASP A 51 -3.28 0.78 -6.44
N SER A 52 -3.65 -0.50 -6.56
CA SER A 52 -4.57 -1.23 -5.68
C SER A 52 -6.04 -0.78 -5.74
N ILE A 53 -6.39 0.13 -6.63
CA ILE A 53 -7.74 0.73 -6.72
C ILE A 53 -8.45 0.26 -7.98
N ILE A 54 -9.74 -0.04 -7.85
CA ILE A 54 -10.64 -0.29 -8.98
C ILE A 54 -11.47 0.97 -9.17
N ARG A 55 -11.51 1.51 -10.39
CA ARG A 55 -12.26 2.72 -10.73
C ARG A 55 -13.35 2.45 -11.73
N ILE A 56 -14.41 3.22 -11.62
CA ILE A 56 -15.58 3.18 -12.49
C ILE A 56 -15.63 4.48 -13.29
N TRP A 57 -15.73 4.34 -14.62
CA TRP A 57 -15.74 5.45 -15.55
C TRP A 57 -16.98 5.41 -16.42
N SER A 58 -17.55 6.58 -16.74
CA SER A 58 -18.60 6.73 -17.74
C SER A 58 -17.99 6.74 -19.14
N VAL A 59 -18.44 5.85 -20.01
CA VAL A 59 -17.97 5.80 -21.41
C VAL A 59 -18.56 6.95 -22.25
N ASN A 60 -19.70 7.48 -21.83
CA ASN A 60 -20.41 8.54 -22.56
C ASN A 60 -19.96 9.95 -22.19
N GLN A 61 -19.23 10.13 -21.08
CA GLN A 61 -18.76 11.43 -20.63
C GLN A 61 -17.28 11.62 -20.96
N HIS A 62 -16.98 12.64 -21.79
CA HIS A 62 -15.60 12.90 -22.21
C HIS A 62 -14.85 13.88 -21.30
N LYS A 63 -15.55 14.82 -20.65
CA LYS A 63 -14.88 15.87 -19.84
C LYS A 63 -14.50 15.41 -18.43
N ASP A 64 -15.39 14.73 -17.72
CA ASP A 64 -15.14 14.15 -16.39
C ASP A 64 -15.78 12.76 -16.33
N PRO A 65 -15.10 11.74 -16.85
CA PRO A 65 -15.65 10.38 -16.94
C PRO A 65 -15.65 9.64 -15.59
N TYR A 66 -15.01 10.15 -14.55
CA TYR A 66 -14.90 9.49 -13.26
C TYR A 66 -16.26 9.40 -12.57
N ILE A 67 -16.63 8.18 -12.13
CA ILE A 67 -17.86 7.93 -11.37
C ILE A 67 -17.54 7.66 -9.91
N ALA A 68 -16.70 6.63 -9.63
CA ALA A 68 -16.38 6.19 -8.29
C ALA A 68 -15.10 5.36 -8.26
N SER A 69 -14.56 5.15 -7.05
CA SER A 69 -13.49 4.20 -6.78
C SER A 69 -13.94 3.14 -5.77
N MET A 70 -13.39 1.93 -5.92
CA MET A 70 -13.61 0.77 -5.07
C MET A 70 -12.27 0.41 -4.42
N GLU A 71 -12.13 0.72 -3.15
CA GLU A 71 -10.87 0.75 -2.45
C GLU A 71 -10.89 -0.18 -1.25
N HIS A 72 -10.29 -1.34 -1.36
CA HIS A 72 -10.10 -2.26 -0.24
C HIS A 72 -8.89 -3.18 -0.44
N HIS A 73 -8.39 -3.33 -1.67
CA HIS A 73 -7.13 -4.03 -1.92
C HIS A 73 -5.94 -3.22 -1.40
N THR A 74 -4.85 -3.90 -1.06
CA THR A 74 -3.63 -3.30 -0.51
C THR A 74 -2.42 -3.45 -1.43
N ASP A 75 -2.56 -4.22 -2.51
CA ASP A 75 -1.54 -4.42 -3.53
C ASP A 75 -2.20 -4.45 -4.92
N TRP A 76 -1.41 -4.61 -5.97
CA TRP A 76 -1.86 -4.62 -7.35
C TRP A 76 -3.10 -5.47 -7.56
N VAL A 77 -4.12 -4.88 -8.16
CA VAL A 77 -5.26 -5.65 -8.70
C VAL A 77 -4.84 -6.18 -10.06
N ASN A 78 -4.85 -7.50 -10.21
CA ASN A 78 -4.31 -8.17 -11.39
C ASN A 78 -5.38 -8.50 -12.43
N ASP A 79 -6.58 -8.85 -11.99
CA ASP A 79 -7.71 -9.16 -12.89
C ASP A 79 -9.05 -8.86 -12.23
N ILE A 80 -10.06 -8.57 -13.05
CA ILE A 80 -11.45 -8.33 -12.62
C ILE A 80 -12.41 -9.02 -13.58
N VAL A 81 -13.55 -9.47 -13.05
CA VAL A 81 -14.68 -9.99 -13.84
C VAL A 81 -16.00 -9.41 -13.35
N LEU A 82 -16.88 -9.10 -14.27
CA LEU A 82 -18.19 -8.54 -13.99
C LEU A 82 -19.27 -9.64 -14.12
N CYS A 83 -19.93 -9.94 -13.02
CA CYS A 83 -20.87 -11.05 -12.87
C CYS A 83 -22.31 -10.57 -12.67
N CYS A 84 -23.28 -11.50 -12.71
CA CYS A 84 -24.69 -11.21 -12.40
C CYS A 84 -25.23 -10.03 -13.21
N ASN A 85 -24.98 -10.01 -14.52
CA ASN A 85 -25.40 -8.92 -15.42
C ASN A 85 -24.99 -7.52 -14.92
N GLY A 86 -23.75 -7.35 -14.47
CA GLY A 86 -23.18 -6.08 -14.06
C GLY A 86 -23.45 -5.66 -12.61
N LYS A 87 -24.08 -6.53 -11.79
CA LYS A 87 -24.40 -6.22 -10.38
C LYS A 87 -23.23 -6.47 -9.44
N THR A 88 -22.43 -7.52 -9.72
CA THR A 88 -21.34 -7.99 -8.88
C THR A 88 -20.04 -7.93 -9.64
N LEU A 89 -19.00 -7.39 -9.05
CA LEU A 89 -17.63 -7.45 -9.57
C LEU A 89 -16.79 -8.34 -8.66
N ILE A 90 -15.96 -9.17 -9.24
CA ILE A 90 -14.97 -9.99 -8.52
C ILE A 90 -13.58 -9.57 -8.97
N SER A 91 -12.65 -9.38 -8.02
CA SER A 91 -11.29 -8.95 -8.28
C SER A 91 -10.26 -9.88 -7.68
N ALA A 92 -9.12 -10.03 -8.36
CA ALA A 92 -7.96 -10.80 -7.92
C ALA A 92 -6.76 -9.88 -7.71
N SER A 93 -6.04 -10.05 -6.60
CA SER A 93 -4.96 -9.15 -6.24
C SER A 93 -3.67 -9.84 -5.79
N SER A 94 -2.56 -9.10 -5.90
CA SER A 94 -1.26 -9.45 -5.31
C SER A 94 -1.26 -9.40 -3.78
N ASP A 95 -2.32 -8.87 -3.15
CA ASP A 95 -2.52 -8.97 -1.69
C ASP A 95 -2.98 -10.36 -1.23
N THR A 96 -2.96 -11.36 -2.13
CA THR A 96 -3.36 -12.76 -1.93
C THR A 96 -4.87 -12.98 -1.78
N THR A 97 -5.69 -11.96 -1.97
CA THR A 97 -7.14 -12.05 -1.81
C THR A 97 -7.90 -12.00 -3.12
N VAL A 98 -9.07 -12.63 -3.11
CA VAL A 98 -10.15 -12.41 -4.09
C VAL A 98 -11.26 -11.66 -3.34
N LYS A 99 -11.74 -10.56 -3.92
CA LYS A 99 -12.79 -9.75 -3.31
C LYS A 99 -14.03 -9.70 -4.17
N VAL A 100 -15.18 -9.66 -3.50
CA VAL A 100 -16.51 -9.57 -4.08
C VAL A 100 -17.08 -8.19 -3.79
N TRP A 101 -17.55 -7.50 -4.81
CA TRP A 101 -17.98 -6.10 -4.71
C TRP A 101 -19.40 -5.93 -5.23
N ASN A 102 -20.14 -5.03 -4.61
CA ASN A 102 -21.33 -4.47 -5.22
C ASN A 102 -20.92 -3.44 -6.27
N ALA A 103 -21.08 -3.78 -7.57
CA ALA A 103 -20.62 -2.94 -8.67
C ALA A 103 -21.44 -1.64 -8.85
N HIS A 104 -22.61 -1.52 -8.23
CA HIS A 104 -23.44 -0.31 -8.27
C HIS A 104 -23.10 0.66 -7.14
N LYS A 105 -22.88 0.14 -5.93
CA LYS A 105 -22.63 0.94 -4.74
C LYS A 105 -21.13 1.14 -4.45
N GLY A 106 -20.25 0.34 -5.08
CA GLY A 106 -18.80 0.48 -4.97
C GLY A 106 -18.17 -0.03 -3.67
N PHE A 107 -18.90 -0.77 -2.82
CA PHE A 107 -18.32 -1.30 -1.58
C PHE A 107 -17.95 -2.79 -1.69
N CYS A 108 -16.96 -3.20 -0.90
CA CYS A 108 -16.53 -4.60 -0.79
C CYS A 108 -17.53 -5.37 0.08
N MET A 109 -18.15 -6.40 -0.49
CA MET A 109 -19.11 -7.26 0.20
C MET A 109 -18.41 -8.39 0.96
N SER A 110 -17.33 -8.95 0.38
CA SER A 110 -16.65 -10.11 0.95
C SER A 110 -15.19 -10.19 0.51
N THR A 111 -14.34 -10.76 1.37
CA THR A 111 -12.92 -10.99 1.10
C THR A 111 -12.57 -12.46 1.29
N LEU A 112 -12.15 -13.12 0.20
CA LEU A 112 -11.79 -14.53 0.18
C LEU A 112 -10.28 -14.67 0.35
N ARG A 113 -9.84 -15.37 1.40
CA ARG A 113 -8.43 -15.50 1.82
C ARG A 113 -7.88 -16.91 1.62
N THR A 114 -8.33 -17.61 0.58
CA THR A 114 -7.98 -19.01 0.32
C THR A 114 -6.63 -19.16 -0.36
N HIS A 115 -6.26 -18.21 -1.25
CA HIS A 115 -4.96 -18.20 -1.89
C HIS A 115 -3.82 -17.89 -0.92
N LYS A 116 -2.65 -18.50 -1.15
CA LYS A 116 -1.44 -18.35 -0.31
C LYS A 116 -0.38 -17.45 -0.94
N ASP A 117 -0.59 -17.04 -2.19
CA ASP A 117 0.31 -16.17 -2.95
C ASP A 117 -0.53 -15.30 -3.90
N TYR A 118 0.11 -14.46 -4.70
CA TYR A 118 -0.53 -13.50 -5.61
C TYR A 118 -1.57 -14.17 -6.50
N VAL A 119 -2.79 -13.67 -6.49
CA VAL A 119 -3.85 -14.08 -7.42
C VAL A 119 -3.71 -13.31 -8.72
N LYS A 120 -3.52 -14.02 -9.84
CA LYS A 120 -3.14 -13.41 -11.12
C LYS A 120 -4.23 -13.37 -12.16
N ALA A 121 -5.16 -14.32 -12.14
CA ALA A 121 -6.14 -14.47 -13.20
C ALA A 121 -7.49 -14.89 -12.64
N LEU A 122 -8.53 -14.40 -13.28
CA LEU A 122 -9.92 -14.81 -13.10
C LEU A 122 -10.49 -15.30 -14.42
N ALA A 123 -11.44 -16.24 -14.34
CA ALA A 123 -12.26 -16.64 -15.45
C ALA A 123 -13.71 -16.81 -14.99
N TYR A 124 -14.67 -16.40 -15.81
CA TYR A 124 -16.08 -16.39 -15.47
C TYR A 124 -16.93 -17.12 -16.50
N ALA A 125 -17.79 -18.00 -16.02
CA ALA A 125 -18.81 -18.71 -16.80
C ALA A 125 -20.18 -18.07 -16.54
N LYS A 126 -20.65 -17.30 -17.51
CA LYS A 126 -21.87 -16.49 -17.41
C LYS A 126 -23.13 -17.33 -17.18
N ASP A 127 -23.24 -18.48 -17.88
CA ASP A 127 -24.46 -19.29 -17.84
C ASP A 127 -24.65 -20.05 -16.52
N LYS A 128 -23.59 -20.16 -15.72
CA LYS A 128 -23.61 -20.84 -14.41
C LYS A 128 -23.26 -19.95 -13.22
N GLU A 129 -23.00 -18.67 -13.46
CA GLU A 129 -22.52 -17.74 -12.43
C GLU A 129 -21.34 -18.34 -11.61
N LEU A 130 -20.39 -18.98 -12.31
CA LEU A 130 -19.23 -19.64 -11.75
C LEU A 130 -17.97 -18.84 -12.05
N VAL A 131 -17.14 -18.55 -11.06
CA VAL A 131 -15.84 -17.87 -11.21
C VAL A 131 -14.73 -18.82 -10.80
N ALA A 132 -13.66 -18.83 -11.58
CA ALA A 132 -12.41 -19.48 -11.22
C ALA A 132 -11.33 -18.43 -10.96
N SER A 133 -10.53 -18.61 -9.90
CA SER A 133 -9.37 -17.78 -9.58
C SER A 133 -8.09 -18.63 -9.55
N ALA A 134 -6.97 -18.07 -10.03
CA ALA A 134 -5.67 -18.74 -10.06
C ALA A 134 -4.51 -17.79 -9.82
N GLY A 135 -3.41 -18.31 -9.28
CA GLY A 135 -2.28 -17.47 -8.94
C GLY A 135 -0.93 -18.18 -8.84
N LEU A 136 0.02 -17.50 -8.19
CA LEU A 136 1.39 -17.97 -8.04
C LEU A 136 1.49 -19.16 -7.06
N ASP A 137 0.51 -19.37 -6.21
CA ASP A 137 0.36 -20.55 -5.35
C ASP A 137 0.07 -21.85 -6.10
N ARG A 138 -0.06 -21.78 -7.42
CA ARG A 138 -0.29 -22.94 -8.33
C ARG A 138 -1.66 -23.61 -8.18
N GLN A 139 -2.58 -22.98 -7.42
CA GLN A 139 -3.93 -23.47 -7.19
C GLN A 139 -4.94 -22.75 -8.08
N ILE A 140 -6.01 -23.45 -8.42
CA ILE A 140 -7.20 -22.85 -9.03
C ILE A 140 -8.36 -23.15 -8.08
N PHE A 141 -9.10 -22.11 -7.66
CA PHE A 141 -10.29 -22.25 -6.85
C PHE A 141 -11.53 -21.87 -7.64
N LEU A 142 -12.63 -22.60 -7.40
CA LEU A 142 -13.93 -22.37 -8.02
C LEU A 142 -14.90 -21.76 -7.01
N TRP A 143 -15.62 -20.74 -7.44
CA TRP A 143 -16.52 -19.95 -6.64
C TRP A 143 -17.89 -19.83 -7.30
N ASP A 144 -18.95 -20.28 -6.62
CA ASP A 144 -20.33 -19.98 -7.04
C ASP A 144 -20.67 -18.54 -6.63
N VAL A 145 -20.92 -17.68 -7.60
CA VAL A 145 -21.19 -16.25 -7.38
C VAL A 145 -22.45 -16.03 -6.57
N ASN A 146 -23.48 -16.86 -6.75
CA ASN A 146 -24.73 -16.76 -5.99
C ASN A 146 -24.48 -17.01 -4.50
N THR A 147 -23.67 -18.03 -4.19
CA THR A 147 -23.25 -18.29 -2.80
C THR A 147 -22.44 -17.14 -2.25
N LEU A 148 -21.49 -16.58 -3.00
CA LEU A 148 -20.66 -15.45 -2.56
C LEU A 148 -21.48 -14.20 -2.27
N THR A 149 -22.51 -13.92 -3.05
CA THR A 149 -23.37 -12.74 -2.85
C THR A 149 -24.37 -12.90 -1.70
N ALA A 150 -24.64 -14.14 -1.27
CA ALA A 150 -25.50 -14.47 -0.16
C ALA A 150 -24.76 -14.52 1.21
N LEU A 151 -23.44 -14.32 1.23
CA LEU A 151 -22.66 -14.30 2.47
C LEU A 151 -23.09 -13.16 3.38
N THR A 152 -23.27 -13.47 4.67
CA THR A 152 -23.55 -12.52 5.73
C THR A 152 -22.47 -12.62 6.82
N ALA A 153 -22.38 -11.66 7.70
CA ALA A 153 -21.44 -11.68 8.82
C ALA A 153 -21.58 -12.94 9.70
N SER A 154 -22.80 -13.48 9.81
CA SER A 154 -23.12 -14.69 10.57
C SER A 154 -22.92 -16.00 9.80
N ASN A 155 -22.88 -15.95 8.45
CA ASN A 155 -22.65 -17.13 7.59
C ASN A 155 -21.50 -16.84 6.62
N ASN A 156 -20.27 -17.01 7.10
CA ASN A 156 -19.05 -16.64 6.40
C ASN A 156 -18.26 -17.87 5.88
N THR A 157 -18.89 -19.04 5.89
CA THR A 157 -18.25 -20.29 5.45
C THR A 157 -18.50 -20.51 3.96
N VAL A 158 -17.45 -20.40 3.15
CA VAL A 158 -17.54 -20.68 1.71
C VAL A 158 -16.93 -22.04 1.42
N THR A 159 -17.75 -22.94 0.88
CA THR A 159 -17.24 -24.19 0.32
C THR A 159 -16.64 -23.92 -1.05
N THR A 160 -15.37 -24.20 -1.22
CA THR A 160 -14.68 -24.03 -2.49
C THR A 160 -14.15 -25.36 -3.01
N SER A 161 -14.29 -25.56 -4.31
CA SER A 161 -13.60 -26.64 -5.01
C SER A 161 -12.23 -26.15 -5.48
N SER A 162 -11.23 -27.03 -5.44
CA SER A 162 -9.88 -26.70 -5.89
C SER A 162 -9.40 -27.64 -6.98
N LEU A 163 -8.73 -27.11 -7.99
CA LEU A 163 -8.10 -27.86 -9.08
C LEU A 163 -6.59 -27.89 -8.84
N SER A 164 -6.09 -29.01 -8.38
CA SER A 164 -4.69 -29.21 -8.01
C SER A 164 -3.92 -29.97 -9.09
N GLY A 165 -2.63 -29.64 -9.28
CA GLY A 165 -1.74 -30.36 -10.21
C GLY A 165 -0.99 -29.49 -11.20
N ASN A 166 -1.10 -28.15 -11.10
CA ASN A 166 -0.14 -27.23 -11.72
C ASN A 166 1.19 -27.35 -10.97
N LYS A 167 2.29 -27.41 -11.72
CA LYS A 167 3.63 -27.56 -11.14
C LYS A 167 4.28 -26.20 -10.83
N ASP A 168 3.79 -25.14 -11.47
CA ASP A 168 4.36 -23.81 -11.40
C ASP A 168 3.29 -22.72 -11.47
N SER A 169 3.69 -21.46 -11.28
CA SER A 169 2.85 -20.27 -11.19
C SER A 169 1.90 -20.10 -12.37
N ILE A 170 0.63 -19.85 -12.09
CA ILE A 170 -0.42 -19.62 -13.08
C ILE A 170 -0.56 -18.12 -13.32
N TYR A 171 -0.53 -17.71 -14.60
CA TYR A 171 -0.65 -16.31 -15.01
C TYR A 171 -1.90 -16.01 -15.82
N SER A 172 -2.52 -17.03 -16.41
CA SER A 172 -3.70 -16.85 -17.24
C SER A 172 -4.70 -17.99 -17.03
N LEU A 173 -5.96 -17.64 -17.14
CA LEU A 173 -7.08 -18.56 -16.94
C LEU A 173 -8.17 -18.22 -17.95
N ALA A 174 -8.82 -19.23 -18.51
CA ALA A 174 -10.01 -19.06 -19.32
C ALA A 174 -11.03 -20.16 -18.98
N MET A 175 -12.31 -19.82 -19.02
CA MET A 175 -13.43 -20.73 -18.84
C MET A 175 -14.48 -20.43 -19.91
N ASN A 176 -15.10 -21.45 -20.46
CA ASN A 176 -16.19 -21.25 -21.42
C ASN A 176 -17.47 -20.79 -20.72
N GLN A 177 -18.39 -20.16 -21.47
CA GLN A 177 -19.62 -19.58 -20.89
C GLN A 177 -20.48 -20.59 -20.15
N MET A 178 -20.50 -21.86 -20.63
CA MET A 178 -21.25 -22.95 -20.00
C MET A 178 -20.58 -23.51 -18.73
N GLY A 179 -19.37 -23.10 -18.38
CA GLY A 179 -18.64 -23.59 -17.20
C GLY A 179 -18.34 -25.09 -17.25
N THR A 180 -18.02 -25.62 -18.43
CA THR A 180 -17.73 -27.05 -18.62
C THR A 180 -16.25 -27.34 -18.83
N VAL A 181 -15.46 -26.32 -19.20
CA VAL A 181 -14.03 -26.42 -19.47
C VAL A 181 -13.29 -25.21 -18.89
N ILE A 182 -12.19 -25.47 -18.20
CA ILE A 182 -11.22 -24.48 -17.75
C ILE A 182 -9.87 -24.77 -18.39
N VAL A 183 -9.18 -23.72 -18.84
CA VAL A 183 -7.80 -23.78 -19.31
C VAL A 183 -6.94 -22.87 -18.49
N SER A 184 -5.80 -23.37 -17.99
CA SER A 184 -4.79 -22.60 -17.26
C SER A 184 -3.48 -22.52 -18.03
N GLY A 185 -2.88 -21.31 -18.05
CA GLY A 185 -1.56 -21.03 -18.61
C GLY A 185 -0.57 -20.65 -17.51
N SER A 186 0.63 -21.22 -17.57
CA SER A 186 1.61 -21.10 -16.52
C SER A 186 3.05 -20.91 -17.03
N THR A 187 3.97 -20.68 -16.12
CA THR A 187 5.42 -20.67 -16.38
C THR A 187 5.98 -22.05 -16.79
N GLU A 188 5.19 -23.11 -16.63
CA GLU A 188 5.51 -24.44 -17.20
C GLU A 188 5.53 -24.45 -18.75
N LYS A 189 5.14 -23.35 -19.41
CA LYS A 189 5.08 -23.23 -20.88
C LYS A 189 4.06 -24.16 -21.53
N VAL A 190 3.06 -24.58 -20.76
CA VAL A 190 2.02 -25.52 -21.20
C VAL A 190 0.64 -25.02 -20.81
N LEU A 191 -0.36 -25.44 -21.55
CA LEU A 191 -1.76 -25.28 -21.17
C LEU A 191 -2.22 -26.55 -20.47
N ARG A 192 -2.97 -26.41 -19.39
CA ARG A 192 -3.69 -27.50 -18.72
C ARG A 192 -5.18 -27.28 -18.84
N VAL A 193 -5.89 -28.36 -19.17
CA VAL A 193 -7.35 -28.34 -19.34
C VAL A 193 -7.98 -29.14 -18.22
N TRP A 194 -9.05 -28.61 -17.65
CA TRP A 194 -9.72 -29.14 -16.47
C TRP A 194 -11.22 -29.22 -16.69
N ASP A 195 -11.87 -30.23 -16.07
CA ASP A 195 -13.32 -30.25 -15.89
C ASP A 195 -13.69 -29.66 -14.54
N PRO A 196 -14.36 -28.49 -14.49
CA PRO A 196 -14.72 -27.85 -13.22
C PRO A 196 -15.74 -28.64 -12.39
N ARG A 197 -16.49 -29.56 -12.98
CA ARG A 197 -17.51 -30.35 -12.26
C ARG A 197 -16.89 -31.50 -11.47
N THR A 198 -15.89 -32.14 -12.01
CA THR A 198 -15.18 -33.29 -11.39
C THR A 198 -13.87 -32.87 -10.75
N CYS A 199 -13.44 -31.61 -10.96
CA CYS A 199 -12.11 -31.08 -10.58
C CYS A 199 -10.95 -31.88 -11.17
N ALA A 200 -11.22 -32.69 -12.21
CA ALA A 200 -10.24 -33.55 -12.85
C ALA A 200 -9.43 -32.79 -13.93
N LYS A 201 -8.15 -33.11 -14.01
CA LYS A 201 -7.30 -32.67 -15.11
C LYS A 201 -7.58 -33.55 -16.34
N LEU A 202 -8.06 -32.93 -17.40
CA LEU A 202 -8.40 -33.62 -18.64
C LEU A 202 -7.16 -33.86 -19.52
N MET A 203 -6.37 -32.81 -19.78
CA MET A 203 -5.23 -32.89 -20.69
C MET A 203 -4.16 -31.85 -20.42
N LYS A 204 -3.02 -32.03 -21.09
CA LYS A 204 -1.88 -31.10 -21.10
C LYS A 204 -1.42 -30.83 -22.52
N LEU A 205 -1.49 -29.60 -22.97
CA LEU A 205 -1.11 -29.19 -24.32
C LEU A 205 0.29 -28.52 -24.28
N LYS A 206 1.22 -29.04 -25.08
CA LYS A 206 2.60 -28.59 -25.18
C LYS A 206 2.82 -27.88 -26.53
N GLY A 207 3.68 -26.84 -26.51
CA GLY A 207 4.05 -26.15 -27.73
C GLY A 207 4.72 -24.80 -27.50
N HIS A 208 4.23 -24.00 -26.55
CA HIS A 208 4.89 -22.74 -26.18
C HIS A 208 6.28 -22.98 -25.60
N THR A 209 7.18 -22.02 -25.84
CA THR A 209 8.55 -22.06 -25.38
C THR A 209 8.79 -21.13 -24.19
N ASP A 210 7.80 -20.31 -23.84
CA ASP A 210 7.83 -19.42 -22.68
C ASP A 210 6.45 -19.33 -22.02
N ASN A 211 6.34 -18.49 -20.99
CA ASN A 211 5.17 -18.32 -20.13
C ASN A 211 3.91 -17.95 -20.93
N VAL A 212 2.80 -18.63 -20.65
CA VAL A 212 1.47 -18.36 -21.25
C VAL A 212 0.79 -17.25 -20.44
N LYS A 213 0.62 -16.09 -21.08
CA LYS A 213 0.16 -14.86 -20.44
C LYS A 213 -1.33 -14.56 -20.65
N SER A 214 -1.89 -15.02 -21.73
CA SER A 214 -3.30 -14.77 -22.06
C SER A 214 -3.95 -16.01 -22.67
N LEU A 215 -5.22 -16.22 -22.38
CA LEU A 215 -6.03 -17.35 -22.82
C LEU A 215 -7.43 -16.87 -23.17
N LEU A 216 -7.99 -17.44 -24.23
CA LEU A 216 -9.41 -17.31 -24.59
C LEU A 216 -9.97 -18.68 -24.98
N LEU A 217 -11.21 -18.94 -24.63
CA LEU A 217 -11.99 -20.10 -25.11
C LEU A 217 -13.13 -19.61 -26.00
N ASN A 218 -13.44 -20.37 -27.04
CA ASN A 218 -14.68 -20.18 -27.78
C ASN A 218 -15.88 -20.57 -26.89
N ARG A 219 -17.08 -20.18 -27.30
CA ARG A 219 -18.32 -20.37 -26.54
C ARG A 219 -18.53 -21.83 -26.12
N ASP A 220 -18.26 -22.77 -27.02
CA ASP A 220 -18.52 -24.20 -26.82
C ASP A 220 -17.38 -24.90 -26.05
N GLY A 221 -16.26 -24.24 -25.83
CA GLY A 221 -15.11 -24.84 -25.16
C GLY A 221 -14.37 -25.87 -25.99
N THR A 222 -14.47 -25.83 -27.32
CA THR A 222 -13.80 -26.76 -28.23
C THR A 222 -12.48 -26.27 -28.76
N GLN A 223 -12.28 -24.93 -28.77
CA GLN A 223 -11.07 -24.28 -29.24
C GLN A 223 -10.56 -23.30 -28.19
N CYS A 224 -9.23 -23.16 -28.08
CA CYS A 224 -8.54 -22.26 -27.20
C CYS A 224 -7.51 -21.43 -27.98
N LEU A 225 -7.45 -20.14 -27.70
CA LEU A 225 -6.36 -19.25 -28.13
C LEU A 225 -5.44 -18.97 -26.93
N SER A 226 -4.14 -18.97 -27.16
CA SER A 226 -3.15 -18.63 -26.16
C SER A 226 -2.13 -17.64 -26.69
N GLY A 227 -1.80 -16.63 -25.89
CA GLY A 227 -0.70 -15.71 -26.11
C GLY A 227 0.41 -15.95 -25.08
N SER A 228 1.64 -15.95 -25.55
CA SER A 228 2.80 -16.28 -24.73
C SER A 228 3.90 -15.22 -24.81
N SER A 229 4.74 -15.22 -23.80
CA SER A 229 5.99 -14.42 -23.78
C SER A 229 6.97 -14.84 -24.89
N ASP A 230 6.73 -15.97 -25.58
CA ASP A 230 7.50 -16.40 -26.75
C ASP A 230 7.16 -15.64 -28.05
N GLY A 231 6.27 -14.62 -27.98
CA GLY A 231 5.85 -13.80 -29.12
C GLY A 231 4.81 -14.47 -30.03
N THR A 232 4.36 -15.69 -29.70
CA THR A 232 3.39 -16.41 -30.54
C THR A 232 1.99 -16.43 -29.97
N ILE A 233 1.02 -16.41 -30.87
CA ILE A 233 -0.36 -16.78 -30.62
C ILE A 233 -0.59 -18.17 -31.16
N ARG A 234 -1.21 -19.04 -30.37
CA ARG A 234 -1.52 -20.40 -30.80
C ARG A 234 -3.00 -20.72 -30.71
N LEU A 235 -3.53 -21.36 -31.74
CA LEU A 235 -4.88 -21.90 -31.76
C LEU A 235 -4.82 -23.40 -31.50
N TRP A 236 -5.58 -23.87 -30.53
CA TRP A 236 -5.62 -25.24 -30.08
C TRP A 236 -7.01 -25.86 -30.33
N SER A 237 -7.06 -27.07 -30.81
CA SER A 237 -8.26 -27.90 -30.73
C SER A 237 -8.21 -28.76 -29.47
N LEU A 238 -9.19 -28.59 -28.60
CA LEU A 238 -9.26 -29.34 -27.35
C LEU A 238 -9.71 -30.81 -27.64
N GLY A 239 -10.61 -31.01 -28.61
CA GLY A 239 -11.03 -32.35 -29.02
C GLY A 239 -9.89 -33.17 -29.64
N GLN A 240 -9.05 -32.53 -30.48
CA GLN A 240 -7.88 -33.20 -31.11
C GLN A 240 -6.64 -33.17 -30.24
N GLN A 241 -6.67 -32.44 -29.12
CA GLN A 241 -5.57 -32.29 -28.15
C GLN A 241 -4.25 -31.78 -28.76
N ARG A 242 -4.32 -30.92 -29.79
CA ARG A 242 -3.15 -30.40 -30.50
C ARG A 242 -3.28 -28.91 -30.88
N CYS A 243 -2.13 -28.29 -31.13
CA CYS A 243 -2.07 -26.99 -31.77
C CYS A 243 -2.48 -27.13 -33.24
N ILE A 244 -3.43 -26.30 -33.69
CA ILE A 244 -3.92 -26.25 -35.07
C ILE A 244 -3.10 -25.27 -35.89
N ALA A 245 -2.86 -24.04 -35.31
CA ALA A 245 -2.16 -22.97 -35.99
C ALA A 245 -1.28 -22.18 -35.00
N THR A 246 -0.25 -21.57 -35.53
CA THR A 246 0.67 -20.69 -34.80
C THR A 246 0.83 -19.41 -35.59
N TYR A 247 0.50 -18.27 -34.96
CA TYR A 247 0.61 -16.94 -35.56
C TYR A 247 1.80 -16.22 -34.95
N ARG A 248 2.65 -15.62 -35.82
CA ARG A 248 3.88 -14.91 -35.45
C ARG A 248 3.79 -13.49 -35.93
N VAL A 249 2.98 -12.67 -35.23
CA VAL A 249 2.67 -11.30 -35.61
C VAL A 249 3.34 -10.26 -34.66
N HIS A 250 3.76 -10.71 -33.48
CA HIS A 250 4.43 -9.88 -32.50
C HIS A 250 5.93 -10.15 -32.45
N ASP A 251 6.70 -9.09 -32.29
CA ASP A 251 8.17 -9.14 -32.12
C ASP A 251 8.57 -9.55 -30.70
N GLU A 252 7.69 -9.27 -29.74
CA GLU A 252 7.87 -9.59 -28.31
C GLU A 252 6.64 -10.33 -27.75
N GLY A 253 6.63 -10.57 -26.41
CA GLY A 253 5.60 -11.36 -25.77
C GLY A 253 4.19 -10.82 -25.93
N VAL A 254 3.24 -11.72 -26.20
CA VAL A 254 1.79 -11.44 -26.33
C VAL A 254 1.14 -11.57 -24.96
N TRP A 255 0.59 -10.47 -24.45
CA TRP A 255 0.06 -10.40 -23.09
C TRP A 255 -1.46 -10.26 -23.02
N ALA A 256 -2.08 -9.74 -24.06
CA ALA A 256 -3.51 -9.51 -24.11
C ALA A 256 -4.10 -10.11 -25.39
N LEU A 257 -5.25 -10.78 -25.28
CA LEU A 257 -6.04 -11.33 -26.37
C LEU A 257 -7.49 -10.96 -26.18
N GLN A 258 -8.17 -10.68 -27.30
CA GLN A 258 -9.63 -10.61 -27.42
C GLN A 258 -10.03 -11.27 -28.74
N ALA A 259 -11.22 -11.79 -28.82
CA ALA A 259 -11.76 -12.36 -30.06
C ALA A 259 -13.18 -11.88 -30.31
N ASN A 260 -13.59 -11.87 -31.59
CA ASN A 260 -14.98 -11.66 -31.94
C ASN A 260 -15.84 -12.88 -31.51
N GLU A 261 -17.16 -12.71 -31.45
CA GLU A 261 -18.07 -13.78 -30.97
C GLU A 261 -18.02 -15.05 -31.84
N ALA A 262 -17.85 -14.87 -33.14
CA ALA A 262 -17.74 -15.98 -34.10
C ALA A 262 -16.40 -16.73 -34.02
N PHE A 263 -15.44 -16.25 -33.20
CA PHE A 263 -14.09 -16.83 -33.03
C PHE A 263 -13.34 -16.97 -34.37
N THR A 264 -13.50 -15.97 -35.26
CA THR A 264 -12.85 -15.93 -36.57
C THR A 264 -11.67 -14.97 -36.61
N HIS A 265 -11.68 -13.97 -35.77
CA HIS A 265 -10.62 -12.95 -35.68
C HIS A 265 -10.17 -12.78 -34.23
N VAL A 266 -8.87 -12.63 -34.05
CA VAL A 266 -8.24 -12.35 -32.78
C VAL A 266 -7.61 -10.96 -32.81
N TYR A 267 -7.85 -10.20 -31.75
CA TYR A 267 -7.16 -8.95 -31.43
C TYR A 267 -6.09 -9.28 -30.42
N SER A 268 -4.84 -8.93 -30.71
CA SER A 268 -3.71 -9.25 -29.86
C SER A 268 -2.88 -8.00 -29.55
N GLY A 269 -2.41 -7.91 -28.31
CA GLY A 269 -1.54 -6.85 -27.85
C GLY A 269 -0.41 -7.40 -26.99
N GLY A 270 0.75 -6.78 -27.04
CA GLY A 270 1.91 -7.32 -26.38
C GLY A 270 2.90 -6.29 -25.86
N ARG A 271 4.06 -6.82 -25.48
CA ARG A 271 5.17 -6.04 -24.97
C ARG A 271 5.78 -5.10 -26.01
N ASP A 272 5.67 -5.45 -27.29
CA ASP A 272 6.06 -4.63 -28.44
C ASP A 272 5.19 -3.38 -28.64
N ARG A 273 4.17 -3.15 -27.81
CA ARG A 273 3.25 -2.00 -27.83
C ARG A 273 2.31 -1.95 -29.05
N LYS A 274 2.32 -2.96 -29.88
CA LYS A 274 1.51 -3.07 -31.09
C LYS A 274 0.22 -3.82 -30.82
N ILE A 275 -0.85 -3.46 -31.54
CA ILE A 275 -2.14 -4.13 -31.49
C ILE A 275 -2.50 -4.59 -32.89
N TYR A 276 -2.67 -5.88 -33.04
CA TYR A 276 -3.00 -6.53 -34.33
C TYR A 276 -4.40 -7.12 -34.33
N CYS A 277 -5.02 -7.13 -35.52
CA CYS A 277 -6.14 -7.99 -35.84
C CYS A 277 -5.68 -9.08 -36.81
N THR A 278 -5.86 -10.35 -36.45
CA THR A 278 -5.44 -11.49 -37.26
C THR A 278 -6.64 -12.36 -37.59
N ASP A 279 -6.79 -12.79 -38.87
CA ASP A 279 -7.78 -13.79 -39.27
C ASP A 279 -7.30 -15.18 -38.85
N LEU A 280 -8.10 -15.90 -38.08
CA LEU A 280 -7.75 -17.24 -37.59
C LEU A 280 -7.80 -18.32 -38.65
N ARG A 281 -8.42 -18.07 -39.81
CA ARG A 281 -8.49 -18.97 -40.96
C ARG A 281 -7.27 -18.85 -41.87
N SER A 282 -6.72 -17.63 -41.95
CA SER A 282 -5.62 -17.31 -42.84
C SER A 282 -4.50 -16.62 -42.03
N PRO A 283 -3.52 -17.42 -41.53
CA PRO A 283 -2.47 -16.94 -40.66
C PRO A 283 -1.66 -15.76 -41.19
N ASP A 284 -1.58 -15.63 -42.51
CA ASP A 284 -0.80 -14.57 -43.17
C ASP A 284 -1.58 -13.23 -43.24
N ILE A 285 -2.89 -13.26 -42.97
CA ILE A 285 -3.72 -12.06 -42.98
C ILE A 285 -3.77 -11.44 -41.59
N HIS A 286 -2.99 -10.39 -41.37
CA HIS A 286 -2.99 -9.62 -40.15
C HIS A 286 -2.83 -8.12 -40.45
N VAL A 287 -3.42 -7.30 -39.62
CA VAL A 287 -3.47 -5.84 -39.79
C VAL A 287 -3.02 -5.18 -38.49
N LEU A 288 -2.09 -4.24 -38.59
CA LEU A 288 -1.70 -3.40 -37.46
C LEU A 288 -2.76 -2.33 -37.24
N ILE A 289 -3.49 -2.42 -36.11
CA ILE A 289 -4.54 -1.47 -35.77
C ILE A 289 -3.95 -0.15 -35.30
N CYS A 290 -3.11 -0.21 -34.28
CA CYS A 290 -2.50 0.96 -33.64
C CYS A 290 -1.25 0.58 -32.87
N GLU A 291 -0.51 1.60 -32.47
CA GLU A 291 0.67 1.49 -31.59
C GLU A 291 0.43 2.29 -30.30
N GLU A 292 0.75 1.69 -29.17
CA GLU A 292 0.68 2.31 -27.86
C GLU A 292 2.03 2.83 -27.38
N ASN A 293 2.01 3.80 -26.45
CA ASN A 293 3.24 4.37 -25.88
C ASN A 293 3.96 3.47 -24.87
N ALA A 294 3.33 2.34 -24.49
CA ALA A 294 3.82 1.42 -23.48
C ALA A 294 3.28 0.00 -23.73
N PRO A 295 3.92 -1.05 -23.14
CA PRO A 295 3.45 -2.42 -23.26
C PRO A 295 1.98 -2.60 -22.90
N VAL A 296 1.23 -3.31 -23.76
CA VAL A 296 -0.21 -3.56 -23.59
C VAL A 296 -0.41 -4.65 -22.54
N LEU A 297 -1.25 -4.38 -21.55
CA LEU A 297 -1.54 -5.31 -20.45
C LEU A 297 -2.89 -6.00 -20.63
N LYS A 298 -3.93 -5.25 -21.01
CA LYS A 298 -5.28 -5.77 -21.19
C LYS A 298 -5.99 -5.02 -22.31
N MET A 299 -6.92 -5.69 -22.96
CA MET A 299 -7.81 -5.11 -23.97
C MET A 299 -9.24 -5.53 -23.68
N GLU A 300 -10.22 -4.68 -24.01
CA GLU A 300 -11.64 -4.99 -23.89
C GLU A 300 -12.39 -4.44 -25.10
N LEU A 301 -13.14 -5.32 -25.78
CA LEU A 301 -13.93 -4.94 -26.95
C LEU A 301 -15.19 -4.16 -26.52
N ASP A 302 -15.49 -3.12 -27.25
CA ASP A 302 -16.77 -2.40 -27.10
C ASP A 302 -17.86 -3.21 -27.80
N ARG A 303 -18.64 -3.91 -26.98
CA ARG A 303 -19.73 -4.80 -27.42
C ARG A 303 -21.08 -4.11 -27.56
N SER A 304 -21.11 -2.76 -27.50
CA SER A 304 -22.33 -1.98 -27.66
C SER A 304 -22.86 -1.98 -29.10
N ALA A 305 -22.02 -2.31 -30.07
CA ALA A 305 -22.37 -2.42 -31.49
C ALA A 305 -21.90 -3.76 -32.07
N ASP A 306 -22.63 -4.30 -33.01
CA ASP A 306 -22.23 -5.46 -33.81
C ASP A 306 -22.13 -5.06 -35.31
N PRO A 307 -20.95 -5.20 -35.94
CA PRO A 307 -19.66 -5.67 -35.42
C PRO A 307 -19.01 -4.64 -34.47
N HIS A 308 -18.16 -5.11 -33.55
CA HIS A 308 -17.50 -4.25 -32.56
C HIS A 308 -16.75 -3.10 -33.20
N SER A 309 -17.12 -1.87 -32.83
CA SER A 309 -16.62 -0.65 -33.49
C SER A 309 -15.38 -0.07 -32.85
N ALA A 310 -15.04 -0.49 -31.63
CA ALA A 310 -13.90 0.04 -30.87
C ALA A 310 -13.32 -0.98 -29.87
N ILE A 311 -12.11 -0.70 -29.42
CA ILE A 311 -11.41 -1.48 -28.40
C ILE A 311 -10.77 -0.56 -27.37
N TRP A 312 -11.00 -0.87 -26.10
CA TRP A 312 -10.31 -0.24 -24.98
C TRP A 312 -8.99 -0.95 -24.72
N VAL A 313 -7.95 -0.19 -24.48
CA VAL A 313 -6.58 -0.68 -24.27
C VAL A 313 -5.98 -0.08 -23.02
N SER A 314 -5.44 -0.92 -22.17
CA SER A 314 -4.64 -0.52 -21.02
C SER A 314 -3.20 -0.98 -21.17
N THR A 315 -2.29 -0.19 -20.60
CA THR A 315 -0.85 -0.39 -20.71
C THR A 315 -0.18 -0.38 -19.33
N THR A 316 1.15 -0.51 -19.33
CA THR A 316 1.96 -0.32 -18.12
C THR A 316 1.96 1.14 -17.61
N LYS A 317 1.36 2.07 -18.34
CA LYS A 317 1.10 3.45 -17.90
C LYS A 317 -0.31 3.59 -17.32
N SER A 318 -0.56 4.70 -16.68
CA SER A 318 -1.82 5.00 -15.98
C SER A 318 -2.98 5.43 -16.88
N THR A 319 -2.73 5.72 -18.16
CA THR A 319 -3.74 6.10 -19.15
C THR A 319 -4.43 4.87 -19.74
N VAL A 320 -5.71 4.99 -20.09
CA VAL A 320 -6.47 3.97 -20.82
C VAL A 320 -7.04 4.62 -22.08
N ASN A 321 -6.81 3.97 -23.22
CA ASN A 321 -7.13 4.50 -24.54
C ASN A 321 -8.26 3.70 -25.21
N LYS A 322 -9.15 4.39 -25.94
CA LYS A 322 -10.15 3.79 -26.83
C LYS A 322 -9.71 3.98 -28.28
N TRP A 323 -9.63 2.90 -29.03
CA TRP A 323 -9.25 2.90 -30.43
C TRP A 323 -10.40 2.45 -31.33
N SER A 324 -10.54 3.08 -32.50
CA SER A 324 -11.54 2.72 -33.49
C SER A 324 -11.19 1.44 -34.23
N LEU A 325 -12.16 0.58 -34.47
CA LEU A 325 -12.04 -0.60 -35.31
C LEU A 325 -12.72 -0.45 -36.67
N LYS A 326 -13.29 0.74 -36.99
CA LYS A 326 -14.05 0.98 -38.20
C LYS A 326 -13.23 0.77 -39.48
N ALA A 327 -11.95 1.17 -39.48
CA ALA A 327 -11.04 0.94 -40.59
C ALA A 327 -10.79 -0.55 -40.84
N VAL A 328 -10.63 -1.36 -39.78
CA VAL A 328 -10.48 -2.80 -39.87
C VAL A 328 -11.71 -3.47 -40.46
N LEU A 329 -12.91 -3.00 -40.09
CA LEU A 329 -14.18 -3.50 -40.61
C LEU A 329 -14.38 -3.14 -42.08
N GLY A 330 -13.94 -1.94 -42.49
CA GLY A 330 -13.95 -1.50 -43.91
C GLY A 330 -13.09 -2.39 -44.79
N LEU A 331 -11.85 -2.70 -44.38
CA LEU A 331 -10.95 -3.59 -45.10
C LEU A 331 -11.50 -5.03 -45.24
N ARG A 332 -12.22 -5.50 -44.25
CA ARG A 332 -12.89 -6.80 -44.30
C ARG A 332 -14.02 -6.83 -45.31
N ALA A 333 -14.78 -5.77 -45.44
CA ALA A 333 -15.90 -5.66 -46.36
C ALA A 333 -15.46 -5.60 -47.83
N SER A 334 -14.32 -4.93 -48.10
CA SER A 334 -13.78 -4.77 -49.46
C SER A 334 -12.97 -5.99 -49.94
N GLY A 335 -12.48 -6.85 -49.06
CA GLY A 335 -11.61 -7.98 -49.41
C GLY A 335 -10.21 -7.59 -49.85
N ASP A 336 -9.86 -6.31 -49.78
CA ASP A 336 -8.59 -5.74 -50.20
C ASP A 336 -7.47 -5.97 -49.17
N TYR A 337 -7.05 -7.21 -49.02
CA TYR A 337 -5.84 -7.57 -48.26
C TYR A 337 -4.63 -7.70 -49.22
N GLU A 338 -4.23 -6.60 -49.83
CA GLU A 338 -2.92 -6.58 -50.49
C GLU A 338 -1.81 -6.47 -49.43
N ASN A 339 -1.36 -7.61 -48.94
CA ASN A 339 -0.14 -7.72 -48.17
C ASN A 339 1.05 -7.69 -49.14
N ASP A 340 1.55 -6.53 -49.48
CA ASP A 340 2.90 -6.40 -49.98
C ASP A 340 3.88 -6.72 -48.83
N CYS A 341 4.38 -7.96 -48.80
CA CYS A 341 5.26 -8.48 -47.75
C CYS A 341 6.59 -7.70 -47.62
N SER A 342 6.81 -6.69 -48.45
CA SER A 342 8.04 -5.90 -48.48
C SER A 342 7.91 -4.52 -47.80
N ALA A 343 6.71 -4.03 -47.54
CA ALA A 343 6.47 -2.72 -46.90
C ALA A 343 6.25 -2.86 -45.38
N PRO A 344 6.80 -1.94 -44.57
CA PRO A 344 6.50 -1.93 -43.13
C PRO A 344 5.02 -1.70 -42.90
N LEU A 345 4.38 -2.53 -42.06
CA LEU A 345 2.97 -2.39 -41.71
C LEU A 345 2.74 -1.04 -41.02
N MET A 346 1.95 -0.17 -41.62
CA MET A 346 1.56 1.10 -41.05
C MET A 346 0.29 0.92 -40.20
N PRO A 347 0.21 1.57 -39.02
CA PRO A 347 -0.98 1.50 -38.19
C PRO A 347 -2.18 2.14 -38.89
N LEU A 348 -3.33 1.45 -38.90
CA LEU A 348 -4.57 1.96 -39.47
C LEU A 348 -5.13 3.16 -38.70
N CYS A 349 -4.91 3.17 -37.41
CA CYS A 349 -5.36 4.23 -36.51
C CYS A 349 -4.17 4.91 -35.86
N THR A 350 -4.06 6.22 -36.05
CA THR A 350 -3.01 7.06 -35.43
C THR A 350 -3.54 7.93 -34.29
N GLN A 351 -4.85 8.02 -34.15
CA GLN A 351 -5.51 8.83 -33.11
C GLN A 351 -6.51 8.00 -32.32
N THR A 352 -6.56 8.23 -31.01
CA THR A 352 -7.51 7.61 -30.10
C THR A 352 -8.88 8.30 -30.19
N GLU A 353 -9.97 7.51 -30.09
CA GLU A 353 -11.33 8.08 -30.01
C GLU A 353 -11.60 8.73 -28.65
N GLN A 354 -11.08 8.13 -27.58
CA GLN A 354 -11.25 8.61 -26.21
C GLN A 354 -10.04 8.22 -25.35
N VAL A 355 -9.70 9.06 -24.38
CA VAL A 355 -8.62 8.84 -23.43
C VAL A 355 -9.13 9.04 -22.01
N ILE A 356 -8.97 8.03 -21.17
CA ILE A 356 -9.08 8.19 -19.73
C ILE A 356 -7.70 8.57 -19.22
N LYS A 357 -7.58 9.82 -18.77
CA LYS A 357 -6.31 10.36 -18.26
C LYS A 357 -5.87 9.63 -17.00
N GLY A 358 -4.58 9.35 -16.90
CA GLY A 358 -3.96 8.84 -15.69
C GLY A 358 -3.32 9.95 -14.85
N GLY A 359 -3.05 9.65 -13.59
CA GLY A 359 -2.26 10.46 -12.67
C GLY A 359 -0.79 10.06 -12.66
N ALA A 360 0.02 10.86 -12.00
CA ALA A 360 1.44 10.58 -11.80
C ALA A 360 1.65 9.53 -10.70
N SER A 361 2.66 8.70 -10.90
CA SER A 361 3.13 7.67 -9.95
C SER A 361 4.38 8.17 -9.26
N ILE A 362 4.48 8.04 -7.95
CA ILE A 362 5.72 8.30 -7.22
C ILE A 362 6.71 7.17 -7.58
N ILE A 363 7.89 7.54 -8.04
CA ILE A 363 8.94 6.60 -8.51
C ILE A 363 10.21 6.64 -7.68
N GLN A 364 10.44 7.73 -6.95
CA GLN A 364 11.63 7.92 -6.13
C GLN A 364 11.25 8.64 -4.84
N CYS A 365 11.89 8.28 -3.73
CA CYS A 365 11.76 8.98 -2.47
C CYS A 365 13.10 9.09 -1.74
N ASN A 366 13.22 10.11 -0.89
CA ASN A 366 14.31 10.29 0.05
C ASN A 366 13.75 10.68 1.41
N ILE A 367 14.07 9.90 2.44
CA ILE A 367 13.72 10.19 3.83
C ILE A 367 14.76 11.18 4.36
N LEU A 368 14.33 12.36 4.78
CA LEU A 368 15.23 13.39 5.32
C LEU A 368 15.82 12.98 6.68
N ASN A 369 16.85 13.68 7.12
CA ASN A 369 17.60 13.36 8.34
C ASN A 369 16.76 13.45 9.62
N ASP A 370 15.73 14.30 9.63
CA ASP A 370 14.78 14.44 10.74
C ASP A 370 13.85 13.22 10.89
N LYS A 371 13.87 12.28 9.93
CA LYS A 371 13.04 11.06 9.91
C LYS A 371 11.54 11.32 10.10
N ARG A 372 11.10 12.51 9.73
CA ARG A 372 9.70 12.94 9.72
C ARG A 372 9.24 13.28 8.31
N HIS A 373 10.13 13.89 7.52
CA HIS A 373 9.77 14.38 6.21
C HIS A 373 10.38 13.53 5.10
N ILE A 374 9.65 13.45 3.99
CA ILE A 374 10.06 12.72 2.79
C ILE A 374 9.96 13.66 1.59
N LEU A 375 10.98 13.63 0.75
CA LEU A 375 10.92 14.17 -0.61
C LEU A 375 10.60 13.04 -1.58
N THR A 376 9.71 13.28 -2.52
CA THR A 376 9.37 12.34 -3.58
C THR A 376 9.51 12.96 -4.96
N LYS A 377 9.80 12.12 -5.96
CA LYS A 377 9.77 12.48 -7.39
C LYS A 377 8.81 11.54 -8.09
N ASP A 378 7.96 12.09 -8.96
CA ASP A 378 6.97 11.33 -9.70
C ASP A 378 7.34 11.13 -11.19
N THR A 379 6.50 10.40 -11.92
CA THR A 379 6.66 10.12 -13.37
C THR A 379 6.60 11.37 -14.26
N ASN A 380 6.10 12.51 -13.75
CA ASN A 380 6.08 13.79 -14.43
C ASN A 380 7.31 14.66 -14.08
N ASN A 381 8.27 14.11 -13.32
CA ASN A 381 9.41 14.81 -12.73
C ASN A 381 9.00 15.93 -11.76
N SER A 382 7.80 15.86 -11.17
CA SER A 382 7.39 16.76 -10.10
C SER A 382 7.95 16.27 -8.77
N VAL A 383 8.49 17.19 -7.98
CA VAL A 383 9.02 16.94 -6.64
C VAL A 383 8.01 17.42 -5.60
N ALA A 384 7.75 16.62 -4.58
CA ALA A 384 6.83 16.96 -3.51
C ALA A 384 7.44 16.67 -2.13
N TYR A 385 7.04 17.46 -1.16
CA TYR A 385 7.48 17.39 0.23
C TYR A 385 6.34 16.92 1.13
N TRP A 386 6.58 15.89 1.95
CA TRP A 386 5.57 15.18 2.72
C TRP A 386 5.90 15.14 4.19
N ASP A 387 4.89 15.20 5.06
CA ASP A 387 4.98 14.97 6.49
C ASP A 387 4.40 13.58 6.84
N VAL A 388 5.25 12.70 7.33
CA VAL A 388 4.89 11.31 7.70
C VAL A 388 3.94 11.30 8.90
N LEU A 389 4.16 12.14 9.91
CA LEU A 389 3.33 12.19 11.12
C LEU A 389 1.90 12.69 10.81
N LYS A 390 1.80 13.73 9.99
CA LYS A 390 0.50 14.29 9.57
C LYS A 390 -0.14 13.54 8.41
N ALA A 391 0.55 12.55 7.84
CA ALA A 391 0.11 11.77 6.69
C ALA A 391 -0.41 12.63 5.52
N CYS A 392 0.28 13.72 5.19
CA CYS A 392 -0.13 14.68 4.17
C CYS A 392 1.03 15.22 3.33
N LYS A 393 0.70 15.70 2.14
CA LYS A 393 1.60 16.52 1.33
C LYS A 393 1.66 17.94 1.92
N VAL A 394 2.86 18.39 2.23
CA VAL A 394 3.11 19.72 2.79
C VAL A 394 3.27 20.77 1.69
N GLU A 395 4.04 20.42 0.63
CA GLU A 395 4.39 21.34 -0.42
C GLU A 395 4.57 20.60 -1.75
N ASP A 396 4.10 21.19 -2.83
CA ASP A 396 4.38 20.77 -4.19
C ASP A 396 5.46 21.68 -4.78
N LEU A 397 6.66 21.15 -5.00
CA LEU A 397 7.83 21.90 -5.44
C LEU A 397 7.90 21.99 -6.97
N GLY A 398 6.98 21.32 -7.67
CA GLY A 398 6.97 21.28 -9.12
C GLY A 398 8.20 20.59 -9.71
N LYS A 399 8.63 21.00 -10.89
CA LYS A 399 9.80 20.41 -11.58
C LYS A 399 11.10 21.05 -11.11
N THR A 400 11.55 20.66 -9.93
CA THR A 400 12.84 21.08 -9.35
C THR A 400 13.84 19.93 -9.38
N GLU A 401 15.14 20.24 -9.23
CA GLU A 401 16.17 19.21 -9.14
C GLU A 401 16.10 18.50 -7.78
N PHE A 402 15.82 17.19 -7.82
CA PHE A 402 15.57 16.38 -6.63
C PHE A 402 16.76 16.35 -5.65
N ASP A 403 17.97 16.20 -6.16
CA ASP A 403 19.18 16.12 -5.34
C ASP A 403 19.57 17.48 -4.72
N GLU A 404 19.23 18.60 -5.36
CA GLU A 404 19.43 19.94 -4.81
C GLU A 404 18.45 20.20 -3.68
N GLU A 405 17.19 19.77 -3.81
CA GLU A 405 16.21 19.89 -2.73
C GLU A 405 16.57 19.05 -1.49
N ILE A 406 17.15 17.86 -1.67
CA ILE A 406 17.67 17.06 -0.57
C ILE A 406 18.78 17.82 0.16
N LYS A 407 19.72 18.40 -0.57
CA LYS A 407 20.84 19.19 0.03
C LYS A 407 20.32 20.44 0.74
N ARG A 408 19.38 21.16 0.15
CA ARG A 408 18.79 22.38 0.72
C ARG A 408 18.08 22.12 2.05
N ARG A 409 17.41 20.95 2.19
CA ARG A 409 16.64 20.58 3.38
C ARG A 409 17.43 19.73 4.38
N PHE A 410 18.72 19.49 4.10
CA PHE A 410 19.57 18.74 5.01
C PHE A 410 19.73 19.48 6.34
N LYS A 411 19.47 18.77 7.45
CA LYS A 411 19.71 19.21 8.80
C LYS A 411 20.75 18.32 9.45
N MET A 412 21.70 18.89 10.20
CA MET A 412 22.71 18.12 10.90
C MET A 412 22.14 17.53 12.21
N VAL A 413 21.13 16.67 12.06
CA VAL A 413 20.46 15.97 13.16
C VAL A 413 20.43 14.49 12.81
N TYR A 414 20.73 13.63 13.78
CA TYR A 414 20.59 12.20 13.64
C TYR A 414 19.35 11.69 14.39
N VAL A 415 18.40 11.15 13.68
CA VAL A 415 17.27 10.41 14.23
C VAL A 415 17.33 8.98 13.71
N PRO A 416 17.22 7.95 14.56
CA PRO A 416 17.17 6.56 14.09
C PRO A 416 16.03 6.32 13.11
N ASN A 417 16.20 5.37 12.20
CA ASN A 417 15.11 4.92 11.34
C ASN A 417 14.03 4.26 12.19
N TRP A 418 12.78 4.58 11.95
CA TRP A 418 11.64 4.05 12.68
C TRP A 418 10.49 3.59 11.78
N PHE A 419 10.61 3.79 10.48
CA PHE A 419 9.68 3.33 9.45
C PHE A 419 10.41 2.98 8.16
N SER A 420 9.77 2.22 7.31
CA SER A 420 10.17 1.97 5.93
C SER A 420 9.15 2.52 4.94
N VAL A 421 9.57 2.74 3.69
CA VAL A 421 8.75 3.31 2.62
C VAL A 421 8.64 2.32 1.47
N ASP A 422 7.43 2.11 0.96
CA ASP A 422 7.15 1.35 -0.25
C ASP A 422 6.43 2.24 -1.29
N LEU A 423 6.90 2.18 -2.53
CA LEU A 423 6.36 2.91 -3.67
C LEU A 423 5.71 1.99 -4.71
N LYS A 424 5.53 0.71 -4.40
CA LYS A 424 5.05 -0.33 -5.32
C LYS A 424 3.71 0.02 -5.99
N THR A 425 2.84 0.71 -5.28
CA THR A 425 1.54 1.16 -5.77
C THR A 425 1.56 2.51 -6.48
N GLY A 426 2.72 3.17 -6.56
CA GLY A 426 2.84 4.54 -7.06
C GLY A 426 2.37 5.60 -6.08
N MET A 427 2.00 5.20 -4.86
CA MET A 427 1.66 6.04 -3.71
C MET A 427 2.67 5.85 -2.61
N LEU A 428 2.68 6.76 -1.65
CA LEU A 428 3.60 6.73 -0.52
C LEU A 428 3.01 5.85 0.59
N THR A 429 3.52 4.61 0.71
CA THR A 429 3.14 3.67 1.77
C THR A 429 4.21 3.65 2.84
N ILE A 430 3.83 3.90 4.08
CA ILE A 430 4.69 3.89 5.27
C ILE A 430 4.41 2.63 6.06
N THR A 431 5.46 1.90 6.43
CA THR A 431 5.35 0.65 7.22
C THR A 431 6.11 0.77 8.52
N LEU A 432 5.44 0.40 9.60
CA LEU A 432 5.92 0.37 10.98
C LEU A 432 6.12 -1.08 11.42
N ASP A 433 7.32 -1.39 11.87
CA ASP A 433 7.69 -2.69 12.42
C ASP A 433 7.91 -2.61 13.93
N GLU A 434 7.57 -3.67 14.65
CA GLU A 434 7.79 -3.78 16.10
C GLU A 434 9.25 -3.49 16.51
N SER A 435 10.23 -3.90 15.68
CA SER A 435 11.66 -3.75 15.99
C SER A 435 12.14 -2.31 16.01
N ASP A 436 11.60 -1.47 15.10
CA ASP A 436 12.18 -0.17 14.80
C ASP A 436 11.25 1.01 15.10
N CYS A 437 9.93 0.75 15.14
CA CYS A 437 8.90 1.79 15.29
C CYS A 437 9.18 2.77 16.43
N PHE A 438 9.72 2.28 17.55
CA PHE A 438 9.94 3.09 18.76
C PHE A 438 11.37 3.61 18.91
N ALA A 439 12.21 3.50 17.89
CA ALA A 439 13.60 3.94 17.94
C ALA A 439 13.74 5.47 17.94
N ALA A 440 12.79 6.21 17.35
CA ALA A 440 12.89 7.64 17.16
C ALA A 440 12.26 8.43 18.32
N TRP A 441 13.11 8.91 19.20
CA TRP A 441 12.78 9.88 20.21
C TRP A 441 13.32 11.27 19.80
N VAL A 442 12.53 12.31 19.94
CA VAL A 442 12.90 13.70 19.63
C VAL A 442 12.31 14.65 20.68
N SER A 443 12.87 15.86 20.83
CA SER A 443 12.22 16.89 21.62
C SER A 443 10.99 17.44 20.87
N ALA A 444 9.97 17.90 21.59
CA ALA A 444 8.79 18.51 20.97
C ALA A 444 9.18 19.70 20.08
N LYS A 445 10.11 20.51 20.54
CA LYS A 445 10.65 21.67 19.83
C LYS A 445 11.38 21.28 18.54
N ASP A 446 12.24 20.25 18.58
CA ASP A 446 12.95 19.73 17.40
C ASP A 446 11.99 19.09 16.41
N ALA A 447 10.93 18.48 16.92
CA ALA A 447 9.85 17.94 16.09
C ALA A 447 8.96 19.04 15.48
N GLY A 448 9.12 20.33 15.88
CA GLY A 448 8.30 21.43 15.41
C GLY A 448 6.92 21.52 16.07
N PHE A 449 6.78 20.96 17.27
CA PHE A 449 5.59 21.08 18.10
C PHE A 449 5.87 22.09 19.25
N THR A 450 4.97 23.06 19.43
CA THR A 450 5.03 24.00 20.54
C THR A 450 4.16 23.53 21.69
N SER A 451 4.74 23.39 22.87
CA SER A 451 3.96 23.13 24.09
C SER A 451 3.39 24.44 24.62
N SER A 452 2.14 24.43 25.08
CA SER A 452 1.44 25.62 25.59
C SER A 452 2.00 26.12 26.90
N ASP A 453 2.73 25.30 27.64
CA ASP A 453 3.34 25.58 28.93
C ASP A 453 4.85 25.92 28.87
N GLY A 454 5.40 26.01 27.63
CA GLY A 454 6.84 26.28 27.42
C GLY A 454 7.75 25.08 27.71
N SER A 455 7.22 23.95 28.12
CA SER A 455 7.98 22.71 28.32
C SER A 455 8.43 22.10 27.00
N ASP A 456 9.56 21.39 26.99
CA ASP A 456 10.08 20.65 25.83
C ASP A 456 10.11 19.14 26.12
N PRO A 457 8.93 18.46 26.14
CA PRO A 457 8.87 17.05 26.43
C PRO A 457 9.51 16.22 25.30
N LYS A 458 10.05 15.07 25.67
CA LYS A 458 10.58 14.11 24.71
C LYS A 458 9.46 13.22 24.16
N LEU A 459 9.37 13.15 22.86
CA LEU A 459 8.31 12.48 22.12
C LEU A 459 8.84 11.27 21.37
N ASN A 460 8.11 10.16 21.42
CA ASN A 460 8.35 9.00 20.56
C ASN A 460 7.49 9.12 19.29
N LEU A 461 8.13 9.30 18.13
CA LEU A 461 7.42 9.57 16.89
C LEU A 461 6.50 8.40 16.46
N GLY A 462 6.99 7.17 16.55
CA GLY A 462 6.21 6.00 16.19
C GLY A 462 5.01 5.77 17.13
N GLY A 463 5.23 5.95 18.43
CA GLY A 463 4.17 5.84 19.44
C GLY A 463 3.05 6.86 19.23
N LEU A 464 3.41 8.13 18.98
CA LEU A 464 2.43 9.18 18.68
C LEU A 464 1.67 8.92 17.38
N LEU A 465 2.36 8.43 16.35
CA LEU A 465 1.72 8.11 15.09
C LEU A 465 0.71 6.96 15.23
N LEU A 466 1.06 5.89 15.94
CA LEU A 466 0.13 4.79 16.20
C LEU A 466 -1.12 5.25 16.96
N GLN A 467 -0.95 6.14 17.94
CA GLN A 467 -2.08 6.74 18.66
C GLN A 467 -2.98 7.58 17.73
N ALA A 468 -2.40 8.35 16.80
CA ALA A 468 -3.15 9.13 15.83
C ALA A 468 -3.87 8.25 14.79
N LEU A 469 -3.24 7.17 14.30
CA LEU A 469 -3.83 6.25 13.33
C LEU A 469 -5.04 5.48 13.89
N LEU A 470 -5.06 5.24 15.20
CA LEU A 470 -6.12 4.49 15.90
C LEU A 470 -6.95 5.39 16.84
N GLU A 471 -6.92 6.71 16.63
CA GLU A 471 -7.62 7.69 17.48
C GLU A 471 -9.12 7.41 17.61
N TYR A 472 -9.77 6.95 16.54
CA TYR A 472 -11.21 6.64 16.55
C TYR A 472 -11.56 5.28 17.14
N TRP A 473 -10.57 4.43 17.49
CA TRP A 473 -10.83 3.12 18.07
C TRP A 473 -11.28 3.26 19.54
N PRO A 474 -12.53 2.87 19.93
CA PRO A 474 -13.09 3.13 21.25
C PRO A 474 -12.23 2.62 22.41
N ARG A 475 -11.55 1.47 22.22
CA ARG A 475 -10.68 0.88 23.24
C ARG A 475 -9.52 1.79 23.67
N THR A 476 -9.07 2.70 22.83
CA THR A 476 -7.97 3.63 23.16
C THR A 476 -8.38 4.74 24.13
N HIS A 477 -9.70 4.90 24.40
CA HIS A 477 -10.28 5.92 25.25
C HIS A 477 -10.79 5.40 26.61
N ILE A 478 -10.73 4.08 26.85
CA ILE A 478 -11.11 3.47 28.12
C ILE A 478 -9.97 3.69 29.12
N ASN A 479 -10.27 4.32 30.26
CA ASN A 479 -9.29 4.48 31.34
C ASN A 479 -9.17 3.14 32.09
N PRO A 480 -7.95 2.65 32.39
CA PRO A 480 -7.77 1.41 33.15
C PRO A 480 -8.34 1.44 34.58
N SER A 481 -8.70 2.63 35.08
CA SER A 481 -9.28 2.83 36.41
C SER A 481 -10.79 2.56 36.51
N ASP A 482 -11.48 2.39 35.38
CA ASP A 482 -12.93 2.19 35.36
C ASP A 482 -13.36 0.71 35.46
N ASP A 483 -12.42 -0.24 35.18
CA ASP A 483 -12.69 -1.68 35.22
C ASP A 483 -12.71 -2.30 36.65
N GLU A 484 -12.19 -1.61 37.67
CA GLU A 484 -12.21 -2.14 39.06
C GLU A 484 -13.52 -1.91 39.83
N SER A 485 -14.45 -1.12 39.27
CA SER A 485 -15.72 -0.77 39.95
C SER A 485 -16.93 -1.64 39.61
N GLU A 486 -16.88 -2.47 38.58
CA GLU A 486 -18.03 -3.32 38.17
C GLU A 486 -17.93 -4.82 38.57
N ALA A 487 -16.89 -5.24 39.27
CA ALA A 487 -16.73 -6.66 39.67
C ALA A 487 -17.53 -7.11 40.89
N ASN A 488 -18.44 -6.28 41.44
CA ASN A 488 -19.31 -6.66 42.59
C ASN A 488 -20.75 -6.26 42.40
N HIS A 489 -21.46 -6.90 41.48
CA HIS A 489 -22.91 -7.08 41.62
C HIS A 489 -23.39 -8.35 40.88
N THR A 490 -23.64 -9.36 41.71
CA THR A 490 -24.63 -10.47 41.68
C THR A 490 -25.40 -10.78 40.41
N ILE A 491 -25.28 -12.05 40.07
CA ILE A 491 -26.16 -12.95 39.32
C ILE A 491 -27.65 -12.68 39.55
N GLY A 492 -28.38 -12.43 38.47
CA GLY A 492 -29.82 -12.39 38.43
C GLY A 492 -30.32 -12.70 37.01
N GLU A 493 -31.12 -13.76 36.94
CA GLU A 493 -31.67 -14.43 35.75
C GLU A 493 -32.60 -13.58 34.86
N ASN A 494 -32.65 -14.00 33.60
CA ASN A 494 -33.77 -13.88 32.65
C ASN A 494 -34.09 -12.51 32.02
N SER A 495 -33.81 -12.40 30.73
CA SER A 495 -34.86 -12.03 29.75
C SER A 495 -34.40 -12.24 28.31
N GLN A 496 -35.01 -13.17 27.61
CA GLN A 496 -35.10 -13.24 26.15
C GLN A 496 -35.74 -11.96 25.62
N LEU A 497 -35.13 -11.32 24.63
CA LEU A 497 -35.80 -10.33 23.80
C LEU A 497 -35.51 -10.54 22.32
N PHE A 498 -36.59 -10.74 21.62
CA PHE A 498 -36.79 -11.01 20.22
C PHE A 498 -36.17 -9.96 19.28
N LEU A 499 -35.47 -10.44 18.26
CA LEU A 499 -35.17 -9.70 17.05
C LEU A 499 -36.41 -9.64 16.16
N THR A 500 -36.93 -8.45 15.93
CA THR A 500 -37.86 -8.19 14.84
C THR A 500 -37.23 -7.29 13.79
N SER A 501 -37.18 -7.82 12.60
CA SER A 501 -36.86 -7.13 11.37
C SER A 501 -37.96 -6.11 11.01
N SER A 502 -37.61 -4.87 10.69
CA SER A 502 -38.45 -4.05 9.80
C SER A 502 -37.70 -2.90 9.12
N SER A 503 -37.70 -2.98 7.80
CA SER A 503 -37.94 -1.90 6.83
C SER A 503 -37.21 -0.56 6.99
N LEU A 504 -36.18 -0.36 6.20
CA LEU A 504 -35.74 0.97 5.78
C LEU A 504 -36.65 1.52 4.68
N LYS A 505 -37.48 2.52 5.03
CA LYS A 505 -38.08 3.44 4.09
C LYS A 505 -37.33 4.77 4.11
N CYS A 506 -37.10 5.32 2.91
CA CYS A 506 -36.61 6.69 2.67
C CYS A 506 -37.38 7.70 3.51
N ALA A 507 -36.70 8.61 4.19
CA ALA A 507 -37.23 9.81 4.77
C ALA A 507 -36.31 11.01 4.51
N ASP A 508 -36.95 12.08 4.17
CA ASP A 508 -36.51 13.30 3.52
C ASP A 508 -35.57 14.24 4.29
N LEU A 509 -35.11 15.23 3.57
CA LEU A 509 -34.17 16.32 3.79
C LEU A 509 -34.34 17.17 5.10
N ALA A 510 -35.29 16.90 5.98
CA ALA A 510 -35.51 17.69 7.19
C ALA A 510 -34.65 17.24 8.40
N THR A 511 -34.05 16.08 8.35
CA THR A 511 -33.25 15.49 9.45
C THR A 511 -31.80 15.93 9.49
N LYS A 512 -31.31 16.62 8.44
CA LYS A 512 -29.90 17.00 8.34
C LYS A 512 -29.46 18.05 9.36
N LYS A 513 -30.37 18.94 9.78
CA LYS A 513 -30.06 19.98 10.80
C LYS A 513 -30.02 19.47 12.24
N HIS A 514 -30.67 18.35 12.53
CA HIS A 514 -30.68 17.78 13.89
C HIS A 514 -29.51 16.81 14.13
N ILE A 515 -29.00 16.19 13.06
CA ILE A 515 -27.84 15.30 13.13
C ILE A 515 -26.56 16.12 13.30
N ASP A 516 -26.46 17.29 12.67
CA ASP A 516 -25.30 18.18 12.80
C ASP A 516 -25.17 18.79 14.21
N ALA A 517 -26.29 18.96 14.95
CA ALA A 517 -26.26 19.43 16.34
C ALA A 517 -25.84 18.33 17.34
N VAL A 518 -26.20 17.07 17.09
CA VAL A 518 -25.81 15.94 17.95
C VAL A 518 -24.36 15.51 17.67
N ASN A 519 -23.91 15.62 16.42
CA ASN A 519 -22.51 15.37 16.06
C ASN A 519 -21.56 16.45 16.60
N GLY A 520 -21.99 17.70 16.71
CA GLY A 520 -21.20 18.80 17.29
C GLY A 520 -20.88 18.61 18.77
N GLU A 521 -21.76 17.98 19.55
CA GLU A 521 -21.50 17.67 20.97
C GLU A 521 -20.68 16.37 21.14
N HIS A 522 -20.73 15.44 20.20
CA HIS A 522 -19.86 14.27 20.20
C HIS A 522 -18.44 14.61 19.72
N GLU A 523 -18.27 15.50 18.74
CA GLU A 523 -16.96 15.97 18.30
C GLU A 523 -16.23 16.78 19.38
N SER A 524 -16.94 17.54 20.22
CA SER A 524 -16.30 18.29 21.31
C SER A 524 -15.81 17.42 22.49
N ARG A 525 -16.27 16.17 22.60
CA ARG A 525 -15.80 15.21 23.61
C ARG A 525 -14.68 14.28 23.12
N MET A 526 -14.46 14.15 21.82
CA MET A 526 -13.41 13.30 21.22
C MET A 526 -12.07 13.99 20.97
N GLN A 527 -11.88 15.25 21.33
CA GLN A 527 -10.59 15.94 21.20
C GLN A 527 -9.58 15.54 22.30
N LYS A 528 -9.22 14.26 22.32
CA LYS A 528 -8.04 13.78 23.06
C LYS A 528 -7.20 12.83 22.21
N GLY A 529 -6.82 13.24 21.01
CA GLY A 529 -5.74 12.63 20.28
C GLY A 529 -4.41 12.76 21.04
N ASN A 530 -3.30 12.46 20.41
CA ASN A 530 -1.96 12.58 21.03
C ASN A 530 -1.58 14.03 21.45
N GLY A 531 -2.45 15.01 21.21
CA GLY A 531 -2.27 16.42 21.57
C GLY A 531 -1.34 17.22 20.67
N TYR A 532 -0.65 16.60 19.71
CA TYR A 532 0.37 17.24 18.87
C TYR A 532 -0.04 17.34 17.39
N PHE A 533 -0.68 16.34 16.83
CA PHE A 533 -1.12 16.32 15.44
C PHE A 533 -2.26 15.31 15.23
N GLN A 534 -2.95 15.46 14.13
CA GLN A 534 -3.99 14.51 13.67
C GLN A 534 -3.60 13.95 12.30
N VAL A 535 -4.06 12.73 12.03
CA VAL A 535 -3.96 12.07 10.73
C VAL A 535 -5.29 12.26 9.99
N PRO A 536 -5.29 12.51 8.67
CA PRO A 536 -6.54 12.65 7.90
C PRO A 536 -7.46 11.43 8.09
N PRO A 537 -8.77 11.62 8.36
CA PRO A 537 -9.69 10.51 8.66
C PRO A 537 -9.84 9.51 7.52
N HIS A 538 -9.55 9.90 6.28
CA HIS A 538 -9.57 9.04 5.09
C HIS A 538 -8.29 8.22 4.90
N THR A 539 -7.30 8.33 5.78
CA THR A 539 -6.03 7.60 5.66
C THR A 539 -6.26 6.09 5.82
N PRO A 540 -5.85 5.25 4.84
CA PRO A 540 -5.95 3.81 4.95
C PRO A 540 -4.89 3.27 5.91
N VAL A 541 -5.32 2.49 6.90
CA VAL A 541 -4.48 1.73 7.83
C VAL A 541 -4.57 0.25 7.48
N ILE A 542 -3.43 -0.42 7.42
CA ILE A 542 -3.28 -1.80 6.95
C ILE A 542 -2.52 -2.58 8.01
N PHE A 543 -3.11 -3.65 8.50
CA PHE A 543 -2.46 -4.65 9.32
C PHE A 543 -2.08 -5.83 8.42
N GLY A 544 -0.79 -6.19 8.38
CA GLY A 544 -0.27 -7.23 7.52
C GLY A 544 0.80 -8.08 8.18
N GLU A 545 0.99 -9.30 7.69
CA GLU A 545 2.13 -10.14 8.07
C GLU A 545 3.39 -9.68 7.34
N ALA A 546 4.53 -9.72 7.99
CA ALA A 546 5.82 -9.54 7.35
C ALA A 546 5.96 -10.57 6.21
N GLY A 547 6.09 -10.07 4.97
CA GLY A 547 6.08 -10.90 3.75
C GLY A 547 4.83 -10.77 2.88
N GLY A 548 3.91 -9.83 3.20
CA GLY A 548 2.94 -9.31 2.25
C GLY A 548 1.48 -9.78 2.38
N ARG A 549 1.15 -10.67 3.32
CA ARG A 549 -0.25 -11.06 3.53
C ARG A 549 -0.99 -9.99 4.32
N THR A 550 -2.01 -9.38 3.73
CA THR A 550 -2.89 -8.43 4.43
C THR A 550 -3.87 -9.18 5.34
N LEU A 551 -3.85 -8.83 6.61
CA LEU A 551 -4.81 -9.31 7.60
C LEU A 551 -6.09 -8.47 7.58
N PHE A 552 -5.93 -7.14 7.62
CA PHE A 552 -7.04 -6.23 7.71
C PHE A 552 -6.67 -4.85 7.14
N ARG A 553 -7.64 -4.12 6.57
CA ARG A 553 -7.51 -2.75 6.08
C ARG A 553 -8.76 -1.96 6.44
N LEU A 554 -8.60 -0.76 6.97
CA LEU A 554 -9.66 0.19 7.27
C LEU A 554 -9.20 1.62 6.99
N LEU A 555 -10.13 2.57 6.99
CA LEU A 555 -9.78 3.99 7.08
C LEU A 555 -9.71 4.39 8.56
N CYS A 556 -8.90 5.38 8.91
CA CYS A 556 -8.78 5.85 10.30
C CYS A 556 -10.15 6.09 10.94
N ARG A 557 -11.05 6.82 10.24
CA ARG A 557 -12.42 7.13 10.73
C ARG A 557 -13.29 5.90 10.97
N ASP A 558 -13.05 4.81 10.22
CA ASP A 558 -13.90 3.60 10.31
C ASP A 558 -13.57 2.75 11.55
N SER A 559 -12.43 3.02 12.22
CA SER A 559 -12.01 2.27 13.42
C SER A 559 -12.99 2.44 14.61
N GLY A 560 -13.85 3.47 14.57
CA GLY A 560 -14.95 3.67 15.53
C GLY A 560 -16.20 2.84 15.24
N GLY A 561 -16.31 2.19 14.08
CA GLY A 561 -17.42 1.31 13.73
C GLY A 561 -17.46 0.06 14.61
N GLU A 562 -18.65 -0.45 14.90
CA GLU A 562 -18.82 -1.63 15.77
C GLU A 562 -18.10 -2.87 15.20
N THR A 563 -18.32 -3.16 13.93
CA THR A 563 -17.69 -4.31 13.24
C THR A 563 -16.17 -4.16 13.15
N GLU A 564 -15.68 -2.98 12.78
CA GLU A 564 -14.26 -2.67 12.64
C GLU A 564 -13.57 -2.70 13.99
N SER A 565 -14.20 -2.18 15.04
CA SER A 565 -13.68 -2.22 16.41
C SER A 565 -13.54 -3.65 16.92
N MET A 566 -14.50 -4.53 16.64
CA MET A 566 -14.39 -5.97 16.99
C MET A 566 -13.22 -6.63 16.26
N LEU A 567 -13.05 -6.38 14.96
CA LEU A 567 -11.94 -6.91 14.18
C LEU A 567 -10.58 -6.38 14.68
N LEU A 568 -10.49 -5.11 15.07
CA LEU A 568 -9.29 -4.54 15.67
C LEU A 568 -8.95 -5.24 16.99
N ASN A 569 -9.93 -5.54 17.85
CA ASN A 569 -9.71 -6.25 19.11
C ASN A 569 -9.07 -7.64 18.91
N GLU A 570 -9.34 -8.30 17.77
CA GLU A 570 -8.81 -9.63 17.45
C GLU A 570 -7.47 -9.59 16.68
N THR A 571 -7.24 -8.54 15.91
CA THR A 571 -6.13 -8.51 14.92
C THR A 571 -4.98 -7.60 15.27
N VAL A 572 -5.19 -6.57 16.10
CA VAL A 572 -4.14 -5.64 16.50
C VAL A 572 -3.10 -6.36 17.35
N PRO A 573 -1.80 -6.30 16.99
CA PRO A 573 -0.76 -6.97 17.76
C PRO A 573 -0.51 -6.29 19.11
N GLN A 574 -0.03 -7.07 20.08
CA GLN A 574 0.17 -6.61 21.47
C GLN A 574 1.06 -5.36 21.56
N TRP A 575 2.14 -5.29 20.76
CA TRP A 575 3.06 -4.16 20.77
C TRP A 575 2.39 -2.81 20.38
N VAL A 576 1.30 -2.87 19.60
CA VAL A 576 0.47 -1.68 19.28
C VAL A 576 -0.49 -1.38 20.42
N ILE A 577 -1.10 -2.41 21.03
CA ILE A 577 -2.01 -2.27 22.17
C ILE A 577 -1.29 -1.62 23.35
N ASP A 578 -0.08 -2.08 23.68
CA ASP A 578 0.75 -1.52 24.76
C ASP A 578 0.88 0.01 24.67
N ILE A 579 1.01 0.54 23.44
CA ILE A 579 1.19 1.98 23.21
C ILE A 579 -0.14 2.73 23.10
N THR A 580 -1.11 2.16 22.38
CA THR A 580 -2.35 2.89 22.03
C THR A 580 -3.41 2.79 23.11
N VAL A 581 -3.49 1.63 23.77
CA VAL A 581 -4.48 1.32 24.83
C VAL A 581 -3.85 1.49 26.21
N ASP A 582 -2.80 0.74 26.50
CA ASP A 582 -2.18 0.69 27.83
C ASP A 582 -1.28 1.89 28.12
N LYS A 583 -1.02 2.75 27.12
CA LYS A 583 -0.19 3.96 27.21
C LYS A 583 1.25 3.71 27.71
N ASN A 584 1.74 2.48 27.58
CA ASN A 584 3.07 2.07 28.00
C ASN A 584 4.13 2.47 26.97
N MET A 585 4.69 3.67 27.12
CA MET A 585 5.73 4.14 26.20
C MET A 585 7.08 3.42 26.45
N PRO A 586 7.82 3.06 25.38
CA PRO A 586 9.12 2.42 25.52
C PRO A 586 10.13 3.36 26.21
N LYS A 587 11.14 2.75 26.85
CA LYS A 587 12.18 3.51 27.55
C LYS A 587 13.20 4.08 26.57
N PHE A 588 13.82 5.20 26.95
CA PHE A 588 14.89 5.82 26.19
C PHE A 588 16.14 4.94 26.12
N ASN A 589 16.82 4.99 25.00
CA ASN A 589 18.16 4.41 24.88
C ASN A 589 19.18 5.24 25.67
N LYS A 590 20.09 4.55 26.38
CA LYS A 590 21.23 5.19 27.06
C LYS A 590 22.52 4.82 26.32
N ILE A 591 23.39 5.81 26.17
CA ILE A 591 24.74 5.61 25.61
C ILE A 591 25.80 5.87 26.70
N PRO A 592 26.83 5.03 26.78
CA PRO A 592 27.99 5.33 27.59
C PRO A 592 28.89 6.33 26.87
N PHE A 593 29.54 7.19 27.64
CA PHE A 593 30.54 8.10 27.14
C PHE A 593 31.58 8.45 28.21
N TYR A 594 32.75 8.90 27.78
CA TYR A 594 33.80 9.38 28.63
C TYR A 594 33.93 10.88 28.50
N LEU A 595 34.21 11.58 29.63
CA LEU A 595 34.43 13.02 29.70
C LEU A 595 35.85 13.26 30.22
N GLN A 596 36.70 13.89 29.42
CA GLN A 596 38.11 14.10 29.72
C GLN A 596 38.55 15.56 29.49
N PRO A 597 39.52 16.07 30.25
CA PRO A 597 40.10 17.39 29.95
C PRO A 597 40.86 17.32 28.61
N HIS A 598 40.72 18.39 27.81
CA HIS A 598 41.48 18.52 26.57
C HIS A 598 42.97 18.73 26.87
N SER A 599 43.86 18.22 26.02
CA SER A 599 45.30 18.30 26.17
C SER A 599 45.84 19.73 26.34
N SER A 600 45.14 20.73 25.78
CA SER A 600 45.50 22.16 25.90
C SER A 600 45.04 22.79 27.23
N SER A 601 44.24 22.12 28.05
CA SER A 601 43.62 22.73 29.23
C SER A 601 44.54 22.82 30.46
N GLY A 602 45.70 22.09 30.46
CA GLY A 602 46.61 22.04 31.59
C GLY A 602 46.02 21.42 32.89
N ALA A 603 44.78 21.00 32.86
CA ALA A 603 44.07 20.43 34.01
C ALA A 603 44.56 19.00 34.27
N LYS A 604 44.71 18.67 35.59
CA LYS A 604 45.01 17.27 35.97
C LYS A 604 43.89 16.34 35.55
N THR A 605 44.23 15.21 34.93
CA THR A 605 43.28 14.16 34.52
C THR A 605 42.48 13.69 35.76
N LEU A 606 41.18 13.94 35.73
CA LEU A 606 40.24 13.30 36.64
C LEU A 606 40.17 11.79 36.32
N LYS A 607 39.76 10.98 37.32
CA LYS A 607 39.50 9.57 37.08
C LYS A 607 38.65 9.38 35.83
N LYS A 608 38.98 8.45 34.99
CA LYS A 608 38.20 8.09 33.79
C LYS A 608 36.83 7.54 34.20
N ASP A 609 35.90 8.40 34.52
CA ASP A 609 34.55 7.96 34.86
C ASP A 609 33.77 7.74 33.59
N ARG A 610 33.27 6.51 33.45
CA ARG A 610 32.35 6.15 32.40
C ARG A 610 30.96 6.63 32.77
N LEU A 611 30.52 7.68 32.11
CA LEU A 611 29.18 8.26 32.28
C LEU A 611 28.18 7.53 31.37
N SER A 612 26.92 7.62 31.74
CA SER A 612 25.82 7.07 30.94
C SER A 612 24.66 8.07 30.95
N ALA A 613 24.20 8.43 29.78
CA ALA A 613 23.08 9.35 29.61
C ALA A 613 22.15 8.90 28.49
N SER A 614 20.95 9.51 28.40
CA SER A 614 20.11 9.37 27.23
C SER A 614 20.90 9.80 25.99
N ASP A 615 20.76 9.06 24.90
CA ASP A 615 21.38 9.37 23.61
C ASP A 615 20.94 10.74 23.04
N MET A 616 19.81 11.27 23.52
CA MET A 616 19.26 12.57 23.20
C MET A 616 19.74 13.70 24.12
N LEU A 617 20.66 13.43 25.05
CA LEU A 617 21.17 14.47 25.92
C LEU A 617 21.91 15.51 25.06
N GLN A 618 21.51 16.79 25.20
CA GLN A 618 22.17 17.89 24.50
C GLN A 618 23.56 18.15 25.06
N VAL A 619 24.47 18.56 24.20
CA VAL A 619 25.84 18.96 24.54
C VAL A 619 25.84 20.06 25.63
N ARG A 620 24.89 21.02 25.57
CA ARG A 620 24.66 22.03 26.58
C ARG A 620 24.55 21.45 28.00
N LYS A 621 23.78 20.37 28.17
CA LYS A 621 23.60 19.74 29.48
C LYS A 621 24.88 19.05 29.99
N VAL A 622 25.76 18.63 29.07
CA VAL A 622 27.08 18.10 29.42
C VAL A 622 28.01 19.27 29.83
N MET A 623 27.90 20.43 29.16
CA MET A 623 28.66 21.66 29.55
C MET A 623 28.26 22.15 30.95
N GLU A 624 26.95 22.16 31.26
CA GLU A 624 26.44 22.49 32.61
C GLU A 624 27.03 21.54 33.66
N HIS A 625 27.04 20.25 33.38
CA HIS A 625 27.64 19.25 34.28
C HIS A 625 29.14 19.46 34.51
N VAL A 626 29.89 19.83 33.45
CA VAL A 626 31.31 20.16 33.56
C VAL A 626 31.51 21.42 34.41
N TYR A 627 30.70 22.44 34.19
CA TYR A 627 30.77 23.67 34.92
C TYR A 627 30.50 23.49 36.42
N GLU A 628 29.39 22.81 36.73
CA GLU A 628 28.95 22.55 38.11
C GLU A 628 29.97 21.70 38.90
N LYS A 629 30.37 20.56 38.34
CA LYS A 629 31.11 19.52 39.08
C LYS A 629 32.63 19.63 38.97
N ILE A 630 33.16 20.36 38.01
CA ILE A 630 34.59 20.38 37.73
C ILE A 630 35.17 21.78 38.04
N ILE A 631 34.46 22.85 37.69
CA ILE A 631 34.99 24.23 37.82
C ILE A 631 34.53 24.90 39.09
N ASN A 632 33.27 24.73 39.54
CA ASN A 632 32.82 25.34 40.80
C ASN A 632 33.44 24.72 42.04
N LEU A 633 33.83 23.45 42.02
CA LEU A 633 34.54 22.82 43.13
C LEU A 633 35.90 23.46 43.42
N ASP A 634 36.57 24.02 42.42
CA ASP A 634 37.81 24.76 42.58
C ASP A 634 37.60 26.19 43.15
N SER A 635 36.38 26.76 43.06
CA SER A 635 36.05 28.08 43.57
C SER A 635 35.53 28.10 45.02
N GLU A 636 34.84 27.03 45.47
CA GLU A 636 34.35 26.93 46.85
C GLU A 636 35.46 26.69 47.91
N SER A 637 36.63 26.31 47.44
CA SER A 637 37.80 26.20 48.34
C SER A 637 38.41 27.55 48.74
N GLN A 638 37.94 28.70 48.19
CA GLN A 638 38.56 30.03 48.46
C GLN A 638 37.66 31.12 49.06
N THR A 639 36.34 30.94 49.19
CA THR A 639 35.50 32.00 49.80
C THR A 639 34.41 31.44 50.71
N GLY A 640 34.53 31.68 52.02
CA GLY A 640 33.48 31.45 52.99
C GLY A 640 32.43 32.55 52.99
N ALA A 641 31.15 32.11 53.12
CA ALA A 641 29.98 32.82 53.63
C ALA A 641 29.45 34.08 52.95
N SER A 642 28.22 34.00 52.43
CA SER A 642 27.10 34.82 52.97
C SER A 642 25.79 34.45 52.35
N SER A 643 24.73 34.34 53.15
CA SER A 643 23.34 34.08 52.87
C SER A 643 22.68 35.21 52.10
N ALA A 644 22.04 34.90 50.96
CA ALA A 644 21.04 35.77 50.32
C ALA A 644 19.95 34.89 49.65
N GLU A 645 18.75 35.44 49.60
CA GLU A 645 17.45 34.87 49.22
C GLU A 645 17.48 34.03 47.94
N LYS A 646 16.74 32.87 47.96
CA LYS A 646 16.59 31.95 46.83
C LYS A 646 15.69 32.55 45.75
N PRO A 647 16.20 32.76 44.51
CA PRO A 647 15.37 32.96 43.33
C PRO A 647 14.69 31.65 42.91
N SER A 648 13.66 31.70 42.07
CA SER A 648 12.92 30.53 41.58
C SER A 648 13.82 29.60 40.77
N GLU A 649 13.73 28.29 41.01
CA GLU A 649 14.58 27.22 40.41
C GLU A 649 14.75 27.33 38.88
N GLN A 650 13.75 27.79 38.15
CA GLN A 650 13.81 27.96 36.69
C GLN A 650 14.75 29.08 36.20
N LYS A 651 14.88 30.15 36.95
CA LYS A 651 15.80 31.28 36.62
C LYS A 651 17.26 30.90 36.85
N GLU A 652 17.53 30.12 37.92
CA GLU A 652 18.88 29.62 38.21
C GLU A 652 19.38 28.62 37.16
N GLU A 653 18.50 27.78 36.58
CA GLU A 653 18.86 26.84 35.50
C GLU A 653 19.18 27.55 34.18
N GLU A 654 18.45 28.60 33.80
CA GLU A 654 18.73 29.37 32.58
C GLU A 654 20.03 30.18 32.71
N ASP A 655 20.28 30.78 33.83
CA ASP A 655 21.51 31.54 34.09
C ASP A 655 22.73 30.59 34.13
N MET A 656 22.60 29.38 34.67
CA MET A 656 23.65 28.37 34.67
C MET A 656 23.99 27.86 33.27
N ALA A 657 22.99 27.64 32.40
CA ALA A 657 23.21 27.21 31.03
C ALA A 657 24.00 28.26 30.21
N VAL A 658 23.64 29.51 30.35
CA VAL A 658 24.35 30.64 29.69
C VAL A 658 25.79 30.74 30.18
N LEU A 659 26.03 30.69 31.49
CA LEU A 659 27.38 30.76 32.08
C LEU A 659 28.23 29.52 31.65
N ALA A 660 27.65 28.35 31.56
CA ALA A 660 28.36 27.16 31.10
C ALA A 660 28.77 27.29 29.62
N GLU A 661 27.89 27.83 28.79
CA GLU A 661 28.20 28.04 27.36
C GLU A 661 29.23 29.13 27.13
N GLU A 662 29.28 30.17 28.00
CA GLU A 662 30.29 31.24 27.92
C GLU A 662 31.66 30.76 28.35
N LYS A 663 31.76 29.87 29.35
CA LYS A 663 33.03 29.50 29.98
C LYS A 663 33.63 28.18 29.52
N ILE A 664 32.82 27.28 28.93
CA ILE A 664 33.26 25.94 28.58
C ILE A 664 33.10 25.67 27.09
N GLU A 665 34.05 24.97 26.53
CA GLU A 665 33.94 24.32 25.21
C GLU A 665 34.01 22.80 25.37
N LEU A 666 33.09 22.08 24.71
CA LEU A 666 33.18 20.65 24.52
C LEU A 666 33.67 20.32 23.12
N LEU A 667 34.55 19.37 23.02
CA LEU A 667 35.16 18.92 21.79
C LEU A 667 34.98 17.42 21.63
N CYS A 668 34.85 17.01 20.39
CA CYS A 668 34.91 15.57 19.97
C CYS A 668 35.89 15.49 18.80
N GLN A 669 36.95 14.70 18.93
CA GLN A 669 38.04 14.61 17.93
C GLN A 669 38.57 15.98 17.49
N ASP A 670 38.86 16.87 18.47
CA ASP A 670 39.33 18.23 18.32
C ASP A 670 38.37 19.21 17.60
N GLN A 671 37.16 18.76 17.27
CA GLN A 671 36.11 19.61 16.75
C GLN A 671 35.24 20.15 17.89
N VAL A 672 35.04 21.48 17.95
CA VAL A 672 34.14 22.13 18.90
C VAL A 672 32.71 21.75 18.58
N LEU A 673 31.94 21.33 19.60
CA LEU A 673 30.56 20.90 19.49
C LEU A 673 29.58 22.06 19.64
N ASP A 674 28.50 22.05 18.86
CA ASP A 674 27.37 22.94 19.02
C ASP A 674 26.58 22.56 20.29
N PRO A 675 26.30 23.52 21.22
CA PRO A 675 25.56 23.27 22.44
C PRO A 675 24.17 22.62 22.25
N ASN A 676 23.53 22.88 21.13
CA ASN A 676 22.19 22.33 20.80
C ASN A 676 22.22 20.93 20.21
N MET A 677 23.40 20.42 19.86
CA MET A 677 23.54 19.06 19.30
C MET A 677 23.33 18.02 20.41
N ASP A 678 22.69 16.91 20.08
CA ASP A 678 22.56 15.76 21.00
C ASP A 678 23.73 14.77 20.87
N LEU A 679 23.93 13.94 21.90
CA LEU A 679 25.06 12.99 21.95
C LEU A 679 25.01 11.93 20.83
N ARG A 680 23.84 11.53 20.36
CA ARG A 680 23.70 10.58 19.25
C ARG A 680 24.12 11.21 17.92
N THR A 681 23.81 12.49 17.71
CA THR A 681 24.25 13.26 16.55
C THR A 681 25.78 13.41 16.54
N VAL A 682 26.38 13.73 17.70
CA VAL A 682 27.84 13.77 17.88
C VAL A 682 28.44 12.40 17.56
N LYS A 683 27.86 11.33 18.10
CA LYS A 683 28.33 9.96 17.88
C LYS A 683 28.23 9.53 16.40
N HIS A 684 27.21 9.98 15.69
CA HIS A 684 26.98 9.58 14.28
C HIS A 684 27.86 10.37 13.29
N PHE A 685 27.92 11.68 13.44
CA PHE A 685 28.58 12.55 12.45
C PHE A 685 30.04 12.88 12.77
N ILE A 686 30.39 12.98 14.06
CA ILE A 686 31.68 13.47 14.50
C ILE A 686 32.57 12.33 15.02
N TRP A 687 32.02 11.44 15.91
CA TRP A 687 32.75 10.32 16.47
C TRP A 687 32.93 9.20 15.44
N LYS A 688 34.09 9.17 14.76
CA LYS A 688 34.40 8.18 13.70
C LYS A 688 35.11 6.94 14.24
N SER A 689 35.51 6.94 15.50
CA SER A 689 36.18 5.82 16.15
C SER A 689 35.15 4.82 16.66
N GLY A 690 35.42 3.53 16.55
CA GLY A 690 34.61 2.50 17.20
C GLY A 690 34.67 2.60 18.72
N GLY A 691 33.61 2.14 19.42
CA GLY A 691 33.56 2.10 20.88
C GLY A 691 32.77 3.25 21.52
N ASP A 692 33.01 3.44 22.82
CA ASP A 692 32.30 4.44 23.61
C ASP A 692 32.74 5.86 23.22
N LEU A 693 31.77 6.79 23.12
CA LEU A 693 31.99 8.18 22.79
C LEU A 693 32.92 8.83 23.82
N THR A 694 33.93 9.57 23.37
CA THR A 694 34.81 10.35 24.25
C THR A 694 34.70 11.83 23.92
N LEU A 695 34.32 12.63 24.92
CA LEU A 695 34.21 14.06 24.84
C LEU A 695 35.36 14.72 25.64
N HIS A 696 35.91 15.78 25.11
CA HIS A 696 36.93 16.58 25.77
C HIS A 696 36.36 17.94 26.13
N TYR A 697 36.72 18.47 27.30
CA TYR A 697 36.34 19.80 27.75
C TYR A 697 37.54 20.69 27.95
N ARG A 698 37.35 21.98 27.70
CA ARG A 698 38.32 23.03 28.05
C ARG A 698 37.60 24.31 28.44
N GLN A 699 38.27 25.17 29.23
CA GLN A 699 37.80 26.53 29.48
C GLN A 699 38.01 27.37 28.24
N LYS A 700 37.07 28.25 27.92
CA LYS A 700 37.22 29.24 26.86
C LYS A 700 38.25 30.28 27.34
N SER A 701 39.24 30.52 26.51
CA SER A 701 40.16 31.64 26.71
C SER A 701 39.35 32.93 26.56
N THR A 702 39.28 33.74 27.64
CA THR A 702 38.71 35.08 27.62
C THR A 702 39.47 35.98 26.68
#